data_4458feee62ebf802e1fcfd40ab2b2077
#
_entry.id   4458feee62ebf802e1fcfd40ab2b2077
#
_cell.length_a   1.000
_cell.length_b   1.000
_cell.length_c   1.000
_cell.angle_alpha   90.00
_cell.angle_beta   90.00
_cell.angle_gamma   90.00
#
_symmetry.space_group_name_H-M   'P 1'
#
loop_
_entity.id
_entity.type
_entity.pdbx_description
1 polymer ?
#
loop_
_entity_poly.entity_id
_entity_poly.type
_entity_poly.pdbx_seq_one_letter_code
_entity_poly.pdbx_strand_id
1 'polypeptide(L)'
;MMKRNLLTVALLALGLSVGAQNVICHIDPNAIFYVGENALVYNGGGVETKGNGVYDIRGNVMVVGTSSDSFKTLTTGGGSKSDGGNFILRLNNPANFASSTYGQLYITGLSQGNISGIVDKEYRTKKHGTYQQIALPFYNKVISSLSGTASTIGTLGKTFSNVRYSKNEVLTWTNATAVSDNLNVSAVTPKNTTYYMLGSLGLDTSAPPATMPANAPAPNGSVYTLKGRPYANGATELLRNAANGINFGPGGTNTNSYNERYNSYLQDNWDYTANPSNPWSVATFGKNIYQFGNPYFTNLDLSLIGITELATITDNNAISSIQGIRYDPGTVVSAPNVGTYSVAAQFVNFTAGAPVPVGDVGLIIKPMQTFVIKLRNNDAELNGNKTLNFDNLRRFKNTPRASATNYSVTAARFASENNGTVKQLGIIGLDQNGEELARTYFAVYPTATTGQTSEPTVQSILGSDNILGTFEESVNGGIDPNYANSYWLYINEANENDFFGKALPLSLYSSSIKFLKFEVRENTDLVADGVHNLSTGIGFYYKAANGAISEIAQNQVIPVSGDQYNLYYGKSLVLGTDVTSKPSRTMVVYNGSIDKFVVRFDPLWKKSDIKVYDMSGKLMLSQKEVSTSQDFEINLAKANAAYIVTAVSEKGEKISSKIIR
;
A
#
# COMPACT_ATOMS: atom_id res chain seq x y z
N MET A 1 -7.80 -2.53 76.41
CA MET A 1 -8.42 -2.20 75.10
C MET A 1 -7.41 -1.56 74.10
N MET A 2 -6.55 -0.68 74.53
CA MET A 2 -5.62 0.05 73.63
C MET A 2 -4.58 -0.83 72.88
N LYS A 3 -4.02 -1.87 73.48
CA LYS A 3 -3.05 -2.78 72.86
C LYS A 3 -3.61 -3.65 71.73
N ARG A 4 -4.91 -3.98 71.77
CA ARG A 4 -5.58 -4.79 70.73
C ARG A 4 -5.88 -3.99 69.48
N ASN A 5 -6.19 -2.70 69.64
CA ASN A 5 -6.43 -1.80 68.49
C ASN A 5 -5.16 -1.42 67.77
N LEU A 6 -4.01 -1.33 68.50
CA LEU A 6 -2.72 -1.05 67.89
C LEU A 6 -2.24 -2.20 66.99
N LEU A 7 -2.52 -3.46 67.38
CA LEU A 7 -2.17 -4.63 66.57
C LEU A 7 -3.04 -4.73 65.30
N THR A 8 -4.33 -4.35 65.42
CA THR A 8 -5.23 -4.34 64.25
C THR A 8 -4.86 -3.25 63.26
N VAL A 9 -4.45 -2.06 63.71
CA VAL A 9 -3.97 -0.98 62.86
C VAL A 9 -2.65 -1.34 62.22
N ALA A 10 -1.73 -2.01 62.95
CA ALA A 10 -0.47 -2.48 62.38
C ALA A 10 -0.64 -3.59 61.36
N LEU A 11 -1.60 -4.51 61.56
CA LEU A 11 -1.98 -5.53 60.56
C LEU A 11 -2.69 -4.93 59.33
N LEU A 12 -3.54 -3.91 59.52
CA LEU A 12 -4.13 -3.18 58.39
C LEU A 12 -3.05 -2.38 57.61
N ALA A 13 -2.10 -1.75 58.32
CA ALA A 13 -1.00 -1.02 57.68
C ALA A 13 -0.04 -1.95 56.91
N LEU A 14 0.19 -3.17 57.41
CA LEU A 14 0.94 -4.20 56.71
C LEU A 14 0.18 -4.81 55.50
N GLY A 15 -1.17 -4.83 55.55
CA GLY A 15 -2.01 -5.28 54.46
C GLY A 15 -2.10 -4.26 53.31
N LEU A 16 -1.75 -3.00 53.54
CA LEU A 16 -1.77 -1.95 52.50
C LEU A 16 -0.43 -1.78 51.76
N SER A 17 0.61 -2.51 52.16
CA SER A 17 1.92 -2.51 51.48
C SER A 17 2.14 -3.71 50.55
N VAL A 18 1.07 -4.30 50.00
CA VAL A 18 1.21 -5.17 48.85
C VAL A 18 1.50 -4.26 47.66
N GLY A 19 2.75 -3.91 47.48
CA GLY A 19 3.21 -3.25 46.28
C GLY A 19 2.81 -4.14 45.11
N ALA A 20 2.07 -3.58 44.14
CA ALA A 20 1.78 -4.28 42.90
C ALA A 20 3.11 -4.82 42.35
N GLN A 21 3.16 -6.11 42.06
CA GLN A 21 4.36 -6.69 41.46
C GLN A 21 4.58 -6.03 40.11
N ASN A 22 5.77 -5.48 39.88
CA ASN A 22 6.15 -4.88 38.60
C ASN A 22 6.24 -5.90 37.45
N VAL A 23 6.12 -7.20 37.77
CA VAL A 23 6.10 -8.32 36.84
C VAL A 23 5.05 -9.32 37.31
N ILE A 24 4.04 -9.57 36.47
CA ILE A 24 2.94 -10.54 36.74
C ILE A 24 3.22 -11.87 36.05
N CYS A 25 3.81 -11.84 34.85
CA CYS A 25 4.17 -13.03 34.09
C CYS A 25 5.69 -13.19 34.06
N HIS A 26 6.18 -14.29 34.63
CA HIS A 26 7.59 -14.65 34.64
C HIS A 26 7.79 -16.02 33.99
N ILE A 27 8.78 -16.09 33.09
CA ILE A 27 9.14 -17.33 32.40
C ILE A 27 10.56 -17.72 32.81
N ASP A 28 10.65 -18.76 33.58
CA ASP A 28 11.91 -19.30 34.12
C ASP A 28 12.82 -19.92 33.05
N PRO A 29 14.12 -20.08 33.33
CA PRO A 29 15.02 -20.85 32.47
C PRO A 29 14.48 -22.24 32.16
N ASN A 30 14.65 -22.66 30.91
CA ASN A 30 14.17 -23.93 30.33
C ASN A 30 12.64 -24.07 30.20
N ALA A 31 11.85 -23.05 30.58
CA ALA A 31 10.42 -23.02 30.35
C ALA A 31 10.10 -22.45 28.96
N ILE A 32 9.04 -22.97 28.34
CA ILE A 32 8.46 -22.44 27.10
C ILE A 32 7.01 -22.12 27.37
N PHE A 33 6.66 -20.84 27.20
CA PHE A 33 5.28 -20.40 27.17
C PHE A 33 4.84 -20.27 25.71
N TYR A 34 3.95 -21.16 25.27
CA TYR A 34 3.50 -21.22 23.89
C TYR A 34 2.13 -20.56 23.74
N VAL A 35 2.02 -19.61 22.80
CA VAL A 35 0.75 -18.96 22.42
C VAL A 35 0.38 -19.42 21.02
N GLY A 36 -0.64 -20.29 20.94
CA GLY A 36 -1.12 -20.83 19.67
C GLY A 36 -1.73 -19.76 18.76
N GLU A 37 -1.82 -20.10 17.49
CA GLU A 37 -2.48 -19.26 16.47
C GLU A 37 -3.91 -18.93 16.90
N ASN A 38 -4.32 -17.68 16.68
CA ASN A 38 -5.64 -17.14 17.09
C ASN A 38 -5.90 -17.10 18.61
N ALA A 39 -4.98 -17.56 19.45
CA ALA A 39 -5.09 -17.39 20.90
C ALA A 39 -4.75 -15.93 21.29
N LEU A 40 -5.35 -15.48 22.37
CA LEU A 40 -5.05 -14.22 23.03
C LEU A 40 -4.62 -14.48 24.47
N VAL A 41 -3.44 -13.99 24.84
CA VAL A 41 -2.95 -13.95 26.22
C VAL A 41 -2.97 -12.50 26.70
N TYR A 42 -3.63 -12.26 27.80
CA TYR A 42 -3.68 -10.94 28.45
C TYR A 42 -2.85 -10.97 29.75
N ASN A 43 -1.90 -10.04 29.84
CA ASN A 43 -1.10 -9.78 31.04
C ASN A 43 -1.47 -8.41 31.58
N GLY A 44 -2.04 -8.34 32.77
CA GLY A 44 -2.45 -7.11 33.44
C GLY A 44 -1.32 -6.40 34.18
N GLY A 45 -0.08 -6.52 33.75
CA GLY A 45 1.11 -5.93 34.33
C GLY A 45 2.36 -6.31 33.54
N GLY A 46 3.54 -6.28 34.20
CA GLY A 46 4.81 -6.56 33.57
C GLY A 46 5.02 -8.00 33.15
N VAL A 47 5.93 -8.21 32.21
CA VAL A 47 6.32 -9.54 31.72
C VAL A 47 7.86 -9.66 31.71
N GLU A 48 8.35 -10.81 32.13
CA GLU A 48 9.77 -11.09 32.20
C GLU A 48 10.11 -12.51 31.75
N THR A 49 11.19 -12.66 31.01
CA THR A 49 11.80 -13.97 30.73
C THR A 49 13.21 -14.02 31.27
N LYS A 50 13.68 -15.19 31.69
CA LYS A 50 14.99 -15.37 32.28
C LYS A 50 15.79 -16.48 31.60
N GLY A 51 17.09 -16.27 31.43
CA GLY A 51 18.00 -17.24 30.83
C GLY A 51 17.60 -17.63 29.41
N ASN A 52 17.32 -18.91 29.21
CA ASN A 52 16.82 -19.47 27.96
C ASN A 52 15.30 -19.73 27.98
N GLY A 53 14.56 -19.17 28.95
CA GLY A 53 13.10 -19.22 28.97
C GLY A 53 12.49 -18.52 27.72
N VAL A 54 11.53 -19.14 27.08
CA VAL A 54 10.98 -18.70 25.79
C VAL A 54 9.49 -18.39 25.88
N TYR A 55 9.11 -17.26 25.35
CA TYR A 55 7.73 -16.91 25.00
C TYR A 55 7.58 -17.10 23.49
N ASP A 56 7.06 -18.25 23.05
CA ASP A 56 6.85 -18.57 21.63
C ASP A 56 5.45 -18.10 21.21
N ILE A 57 5.38 -17.02 20.45
CA ILE A 57 4.14 -16.31 20.16
C ILE A 57 3.77 -16.51 18.69
N ARG A 58 2.74 -17.31 18.44
CA ARG A 58 2.10 -17.51 17.14
C ARG A 58 0.75 -16.78 17.04
N GLY A 59 0.14 -16.52 18.19
CA GLY A 59 -1.09 -15.75 18.37
C GLY A 59 -0.81 -14.34 18.87
N ASN A 60 -1.63 -13.87 19.79
CA ASN A 60 -1.68 -12.49 20.24
C ASN A 60 -1.34 -12.38 21.73
N VAL A 61 -0.52 -11.40 22.08
CA VAL A 61 -0.17 -11.11 23.48
C VAL A 61 -0.45 -9.65 23.77
N MET A 62 -1.21 -9.39 24.84
CA MET A 62 -1.42 -8.06 25.41
C MET A 62 -0.67 -7.94 26.73
N VAL A 63 0.10 -6.85 26.84
CA VAL A 63 0.73 -6.41 28.09
C VAL A 63 0.16 -5.03 28.43
N VAL A 64 -0.72 -4.99 29.40
CA VAL A 64 -1.44 -3.77 29.81
C VAL A 64 -1.06 -3.50 31.27
N GLY A 65 -0.16 -2.56 31.48
CA GLY A 65 0.36 -2.26 32.80
C GLY A 65 0.26 -0.78 33.16
N THR A 66 1.06 -0.41 34.13
CA THR A 66 1.26 0.97 34.59
C THR A 66 2.68 1.43 34.28
N SER A 67 2.97 2.68 34.52
CA SER A 67 4.31 3.25 34.32
C SER A 67 5.41 2.59 35.19
N SER A 68 5.03 1.89 36.26
CA SER A 68 5.96 1.15 37.14
C SER A 68 6.24 -0.28 36.67
N ASP A 69 5.38 -0.85 35.83
CA ASP A 69 5.52 -2.20 35.32
C ASP A 69 6.64 -2.31 34.28
N SER A 70 7.16 -3.51 34.07
CA SER A 70 8.32 -3.70 33.22
C SER A 70 8.16 -4.85 32.22
N PHE A 71 8.81 -4.69 31.06
CA PHE A 71 8.95 -5.73 30.05
C PHE A 71 10.44 -6.02 29.88
N LYS A 72 10.88 -7.25 30.29
CA LYS A 72 12.30 -7.56 30.42
C LYS A 72 12.68 -8.92 29.82
N THR A 73 13.91 -8.97 29.32
CA THR A 73 14.63 -10.23 29.08
C THR A 73 15.88 -10.22 29.96
N LEU A 74 16.07 -11.26 30.76
CA LEU A 74 17.17 -11.34 31.72
C LEU A 74 18.08 -12.54 31.42
N THR A 75 19.35 -12.37 31.74
CA THR A 75 20.29 -13.50 31.81
C THR A 75 19.93 -14.42 32.98
N THR A 76 20.50 -15.62 33.05
CA THR A 76 20.32 -16.53 34.19
C THR A 76 20.72 -15.88 35.53
N GLY A 77 21.73 -15.00 35.51
CA GLY A 77 22.17 -14.23 36.67
C GLY A 77 21.33 -12.99 37.02
N GLY A 78 20.25 -12.70 36.25
CA GLY A 78 19.35 -11.56 36.51
C GLY A 78 19.77 -10.24 35.85
N GLY A 79 20.86 -10.19 35.12
CA GLY A 79 21.25 -9.02 34.32
C GLY A 79 20.42 -8.91 33.04
N SER A 80 20.39 -7.71 32.42
CA SER A 80 19.68 -7.52 31.14
C SER A 80 20.29 -8.40 30.03
N LYS A 81 19.42 -9.09 29.27
CA LYS A 81 19.78 -9.91 28.11
C LYS A 81 19.39 -9.17 26.84
N SER A 82 20.35 -8.92 25.95
CA SER A 82 20.20 -8.08 24.76
C SER A 82 20.33 -8.82 23.42
N ASP A 83 20.62 -10.14 23.46
CA ASP A 83 20.83 -10.96 22.26
C ASP A 83 19.55 -11.60 21.69
N GLY A 84 18.41 -11.46 22.39
CA GLY A 84 17.11 -12.01 22.01
C GLY A 84 16.98 -13.51 22.25
N GLY A 85 16.07 -14.15 21.53
CA GLY A 85 15.78 -15.59 21.65
C GLY A 85 14.75 -15.93 22.73
N ASN A 86 14.10 -14.92 23.33
CA ASN A 86 13.16 -15.14 24.44
C ASN A 86 11.72 -14.77 24.07
N PHE A 87 11.47 -13.58 23.52
CA PHE A 87 10.14 -13.18 23.02
C PHE A 87 10.15 -13.33 21.51
N ILE A 88 9.55 -14.40 20.98
CA ILE A 88 9.63 -14.70 19.56
C ILE A 88 8.26 -14.56 18.92
N LEU A 89 8.09 -13.54 18.07
CA LEU A 89 6.91 -13.32 17.26
C LEU A 89 7.07 -14.08 15.94
N ARG A 90 6.46 -15.26 15.86
CA ARG A 90 6.61 -16.20 14.76
C ARG A 90 5.87 -15.75 13.50
N LEU A 91 6.41 -16.13 12.36
CA LEU A 91 5.71 -16.20 11.08
C LEU A 91 5.16 -17.61 10.91
N ASN A 92 3.83 -17.80 10.91
CA ASN A 92 3.22 -19.11 11.09
C ASN A 92 3.32 -20.01 9.85
N ASN A 93 3.25 -19.41 8.65
CA ASN A 93 3.42 -20.12 7.38
C ASN A 93 4.47 -19.43 6.49
N PRO A 94 5.77 -19.70 6.70
CA PRO A 94 6.82 -19.08 5.88
C PRO A 94 6.75 -19.45 4.39
N ALA A 95 6.19 -20.59 4.04
CA ALA A 95 6.05 -21.00 2.65
C ALA A 95 5.02 -20.17 1.90
N ASN A 96 3.93 -19.78 2.57
CA ASN A 96 2.91 -18.86 2.05
C ASN A 96 2.82 -17.61 2.94
N PHE A 97 3.90 -16.86 3.01
CA PHE A 97 4.05 -15.73 3.92
C PHE A 97 3.12 -14.55 3.60
N ALA A 98 2.67 -14.40 2.36
CA ALA A 98 1.77 -13.32 1.95
C ALA A 98 0.42 -13.39 2.67
N SER A 99 -0.11 -14.61 2.85
CA SER A 99 -1.36 -14.89 3.58
C SER A 99 -1.14 -15.41 5.00
N SER A 100 0.13 -15.53 5.45
CA SER A 100 0.45 -16.05 6.78
C SER A 100 -0.09 -15.15 7.89
N THR A 101 -0.63 -15.77 8.92
CA THR A 101 -0.76 -15.18 10.25
C THR A 101 0.62 -15.12 10.94
N TYR A 102 0.71 -14.38 12.01
CA TYR A 102 1.96 -14.16 12.74
C TYR A 102 1.68 -13.77 14.18
N GLY A 103 2.68 -13.99 15.03
CA GLY A 103 2.65 -13.52 16.40
C GLY A 103 2.63 -12.00 16.48
N GLN A 104 1.77 -11.46 17.36
CA GLN A 104 1.58 -10.04 17.60
C GLN A 104 1.76 -9.71 19.08
N LEU A 105 2.30 -8.51 19.35
CA LEU A 105 2.53 -8.02 20.70
C LEU A 105 1.99 -6.60 20.84
N TYR A 106 1.06 -6.44 21.76
CA TYR A 106 0.50 -5.14 22.18
C TYR A 106 1.02 -4.80 23.56
N ILE A 107 1.71 -3.66 23.69
CA ILE A 107 2.16 -3.13 24.97
C ILE A 107 1.54 -1.76 25.18
N THR A 108 1.00 -1.49 26.37
CA THR A 108 0.49 -0.18 26.73
C THR A 108 0.59 0.06 28.23
N GLY A 109 0.70 1.34 28.63
CA GLY A 109 0.78 1.79 30.01
C GLY A 109 2.17 1.74 30.62
N LEU A 110 3.09 0.95 30.09
CA LEU A 110 4.45 0.88 30.58
C LEU A 110 5.27 2.12 30.16
N SER A 111 6.11 2.62 31.05
CA SER A 111 7.14 3.60 30.67
C SER A 111 8.15 2.98 29.71
N GLN A 112 8.53 3.68 28.63
CA GLN A 112 9.51 3.18 27.65
C GLN A 112 10.86 2.84 28.31
N GLY A 113 11.24 3.54 29.38
CA GLY A 113 12.44 3.23 30.18
C GLY A 113 12.40 1.88 30.86
N ASN A 114 11.21 1.36 31.18
CA ASN A 114 11.00 0.05 31.82
C ASN A 114 10.88 -1.10 30.82
N ILE A 115 11.00 -0.80 29.51
CA ILE A 115 11.03 -1.80 28.45
C ILE A 115 12.49 -2.04 28.06
N SER A 116 13.12 -3.05 28.63
CA SER A 116 14.47 -3.51 28.26
C SER A 116 14.46 -4.86 27.55
N GLY A 117 13.30 -5.52 27.50
CA GLY A 117 13.14 -6.82 26.83
C GLY A 117 13.33 -6.72 25.32
N ILE A 118 13.97 -7.74 24.78
CA ILE A 118 14.21 -7.87 23.33
C ILE A 118 13.15 -8.76 22.72
N VAL A 119 12.52 -8.26 21.67
CA VAL A 119 11.57 -9.01 20.83
C VAL A 119 12.28 -9.47 19.57
N ASP A 120 12.10 -10.72 19.23
CA ASP A 120 12.54 -11.35 18.00
C ASP A 120 11.35 -11.39 17.05
N LYS A 121 11.35 -10.60 15.97
CA LYS A 121 10.28 -10.61 14.96
C LYS A 121 10.72 -11.40 13.74
N GLU A 122 10.08 -12.53 13.52
CA GLU A 122 10.20 -13.26 12.26
C GLU A 122 9.46 -12.51 11.15
N TYR A 123 10.11 -12.40 10.00
CA TYR A 123 9.65 -11.59 8.90
C TYR A 123 10.10 -12.18 7.57
N ARG A 124 9.24 -12.10 6.58
CA ARG A 124 9.53 -12.41 5.19
C ARG A 124 8.69 -11.52 4.31
N THR A 125 9.21 -11.14 3.16
CA THR A 125 8.50 -10.32 2.21
C THR A 125 8.52 -10.97 0.83
N LYS A 126 7.72 -10.43 -0.08
CA LYS A 126 7.73 -10.77 -1.51
C LYS A 126 9.04 -10.34 -2.16
N LYS A 127 9.04 -10.21 -3.46
CA LYS A 127 10.14 -9.64 -4.24
C LYS A 127 10.55 -8.28 -3.69
N HIS A 128 11.86 -8.07 -3.61
CA HIS A 128 12.42 -6.75 -3.36
C HIS A 128 12.73 -6.07 -4.70
N GLY A 129 12.52 -4.77 -4.78
CA GLY A 129 13.06 -3.95 -5.84
C GLY A 129 14.51 -3.55 -5.55
N THR A 130 14.89 -2.37 -6.02
CA THR A 130 16.18 -1.77 -5.66
C THR A 130 16.25 -1.45 -4.18
N TYR A 131 15.11 -1.09 -3.59
CA TYR A 131 14.96 -0.82 -2.16
C TYR A 131 13.78 -1.60 -1.59
N GLN A 132 13.97 -2.10 -0.38
CA GLN A 132 12.93 -2.69 0.45
C GLN A 132 12.31 -1.60 1.32
N GLN A 133 11.03 -1.28 1.12
CA GLN A 133 10.30 -0.46 2.08
C GLN A 133 9.96 -1.28 3.31
N ILE A 134 10.28 -0.74 4.49
CA ILE A 134 10.10 -1.45 5.75
C ILE A 134 9.89 -0.47 6.91
N ALA A 135 9.11 -0.90 7.91
CA ALA A 135 9.07 -0.27 9.22
C ALA A 135 10.03 -0.98 10.18
N LEU A 136 10.62 -0.23 11.08
CA LEU A 136 11.47 -0.78 12.14
C LEU A 136 10.88 -0.37 13.50
N PRO A 137 9.91 -1.13 14.05
CA PRO A 137 9.22 -0.80 15.29
C PRO A 137 10.08 -1.09 16.53
N PHE A 138 11.34 -0.68 16.49
CA PHE A 138 12.33 -0.91 17.54
C PHE A 138 12.83 0.40 18.14
N TYR A 139 12.76 0.51 19.43
CA TYR A 139 13.24 1.67 20.19
C TYR A 139 14.77 1.71 20.24
N ASN A 140 15.37 2.82 19.82
CA ASN A 140 16.81 3.05 19.84
C ASN A 140 17.65 1.89 19.27
N LYS A 141 17.17 1.26 18.19
CA LYS A 141 17.90 0.20 17.51
C LYS A 141 19.00 0.80 16.64
N VAL A 142 20.25 0.40 16.87
CA VAL A 142 21.38 0.81 16.02
C VAL A 142 21.23 0.22 14.63
N ILE A 143 21.33 1.05 13.60
CA ILE A 143 21.09 0.65 12.20
C ILE A 143 22.11 -0.39 11.72
N SER A 144 23.39 -0.28 12.11
CA SER A 144 24.41 -1.28 11.77
C SER A 144 24.07 -2.68 12.27
N SER A 145 23.20 -2.81 13.28
CA SER A 145 22.73 -4.12 13.77
C SER A 145 21.80 -4.87 12.80
N LEU A 146 21.34 -4.20 11.72
CA LEU A 146 20.65 -4.84 10.60
C LEU A 146 21.63 -5.59 9.68
N SER A 147 22.93 -5.24 9.74
CA SER A 147 23.99 -5.89 8.98
C SER A 147 24.36 -7.21 9.62
N GLY A 148 24.78 -8.17 8.78
CA GLY A 148 25.30 -9.45 9.23
C GLY A 148 25.49 -10.42 8.08
N THR A 149 26.18 -11.52 8.34
CA THR A 149 26.32 -12.62 7.40
C THR A 149 25.15 -13.59 7.54
N ALA A 150 24.92 -14.42 6.53
CA ALA A 150 23.85 -15.45 6.55
C ALA A 150 23.93 -16.42 7.75
N SER A 151 25.08 -16.49 8.42
CA SER A 151 25.29 -17.29 9.63
C SER A 151 24.95 -16.55 10.92
N THR A 152 24.68 -15.22 10.87
CA THR A 152 24.36 -14.43 12.07
C THR A 152 22.84 -14.33 12.22
N ILE A 153 22.29 -15.04 13.18
CA ILE A 153 20.87 -15.03 13.51
C ILE A 153 20.44 -13.60 13.85
N GLY A 154 19.35 -13.13 13.22
CA GLY A 154 18.73 -11.85 13.54
C GLY A 154 19.14 -10.68 12.66
N THR A 155 19.77 -10.91 11.53
CA THR A 155 20.17 -9.88 10.57
C THR A 155 19.58 -10.13 9.18
N LEU A 156 19.63 -9.11 8.32
CA LEU A 156 19.15 -9.20 6.93
C LEU A 156 20.17 -9.86 5.98
N GLY A 157 21.24 -10.45 6.51
CA GLY A 157 22.21 -11.24 5.72
C GLY A 157 23.09 -10.42 4.77
N LYS A 158 23.19 -9.10 4.96
CA LYS A 158 24.00 -8.20 4.13
C LYS A 158 24.66 -7.13 4.99
N THR A 159 25.66 -6.43 4.43
CA THR A 159 26.31 -5.30 5.09
C THR A 159 25.75 -4.00 4.52
N PHE A 160 25.16 -3.18 5.38
CA PHE A 160 24.73 -1.83 5.03
C PHE A 160 25.90 -0.84 5.10
N SER A 161 25.84 0.21 4.27
CA SER A 161 26.87 1.24 4.16
C SER A 161 26.27 2.64 4.16
N ASN A 162 27.13 3.65 4.34
CA ASN A 162 26.73 5.06 4.26
C ASN A 162 26.79 5.62 2.83
N VAL A 163 27.21 4.81 1.85
CA VAL A 163 27.42 5.26 0.48
C VAL A 163 26.09 5.27 -0.26
N ARG A 164 25.61 6.47 -0.61
CA ARG A 164 24.38 6.62 -1.42
C ARG A 164 24.56 6.01 -2.80
N TYR A 165 23.50 5.45 -3.35
CA TYR A 165 23.44 4.73 -4.64
C TYR A 165 24.20 3.40 -4.68
N SER A 166 24.78 2.96 -3.57
CA SER A 166 25.42 1.63 -3.51
C SER A 166 24.40 0.50 -3.51
N LYS A 167 23.10 0.81 -3.33
CA LYS A 167 21.99 -0.14 -3.11
C LYS A 167 22.20 -1.01 -1.87
N ASN A 168 23.04 -0.51 -0.96
CA ASN A 168 23.33 -1.05 0.37
C ASN A 168 23.11 -0.01 1.47
N GLU A 169 22.68 1.18 1.12
CA GLU A 169 22.38 2.23 2.07
C GLU A 169 21.02 2.05 2.72
N VAL A 170 20.84 2.72 3.85
CA VAL A 170 19.56 2.87 4.52
C VAL A 170 19.08 4.29 4.34
N LEU A 171 17.89 4.43 3.78
CA LEU A 171 17.26 5.72 3.56
C LEU A 171 16.04 5.86 4.48
N THR A 172 15.74 7.10 4.88
CA THR A 172 14.53 7.47 5.61
C THR A 172 13.79 8.57 4.86
N TRP A 173 12.48 8.47 4.78
CA TRP A 173 11.67 9.49 4.14
C TRP A 173 11.42 10.67 5.05
N THR A 174 11.58 11.89 4.51
CA THR A 174 11.27 13.15 5.18
C THR A 174 10.04 13.80 4.55
N ASN A 175 8.92 13.78 5.26
CA ASN A 175 7.64 14.31 4.76
C ASN A 175 7.71 15.80 4.39
N ALA A 176 8.49 16.59 5.11
CA ALA A 176 8.59 18.04 4.88
C ALA A 176 9.27 18.38 3.54
N THR A 177 10.25 17.61 3.13
CA THR A 177 11.08 17.86 1.93
C THR A 177 10.76 16.93 0.76
N ALA A 178 9.92 15.91 0.97
CA ALA A 178 9.62 14.86 0.00
C ALA A 178 10.89 14.18 -0.54
N VAL A 179 11.83 13.90 0.32
CA VAL A 179 13.15 13.32 -0.02
C VAL A 179 13.43 12.12 0.86
N SER A 180 14.11 11.14 0.29
CA SER A 180 14.71 10.03 1.01
C SER A 180 16.15 10.37 1.38
N ASP A 181 16.38 10.66 2.66
CA ASP A 181 17.70 11.00 3.17
C ASP A 181 18.49 9.78 3.61
N ASN A 182 19.81 9.84 3.44
CA ASN A 182 20.71 8.79 3.91
C ASN A 182 20.74 8.76 5.44
N LEU A 183 20.46 7.60 6.02
CA LEU A 183 20.62 7.39 7.45
C LEU A 183 21.98 6.75 7.72
N ASN A 184 22.78 7.37 8.59
CA ASN A 184 24.07 6.81 8.96
C ASN A 184 23.89 5.47 9.69
N VAL A 185 24.63 4.45 9.27
CA VAL A 185 24.55 3.11 9.86
C VAL A 185 24.94 3.06 11.35
N SER A 186 25.70 4.04 11.85
CA SER A 186 25.99 4.18 13.28
C SER A 186 24.87 4.84 14.08
N ALA A 187 23.85 5.42 13.40
CA ALA A 187 22.71 6.03 14.06
C ALA A 187 21.76 4.96 14.64
N VAL A 188 20.91 5.41 15.54
CA VAL A 188 19.75 4.62 16.00
C VAL A 188 18.51 4.96 15.19
N THR A 189 17.47 4.14 15.28
CA THR A 189 16.15 4.44 14.70
C THR A 189 15.65 5.80 15.19
N PRO A 190 15.35 6.77 14.28
CA PRO A 190 15.05 8.16 14.70
C PRO A 190 13.76 8.27 15.51
N LYS A 191 12.69 7.70 15.00
CA LYS A 191 11.36 7.63 15.64
C LYS A 191 10.61 6.38 15.21
N ASN A 192 9.56 6.05 15.97
CA ASN A 192 8.80 4.83 15.78
C ASN A 192 8.02 4.77 14.44
N THR A 193 7.59 5.90 13.91
CA THR A 193 6.81 6.03 12.68
C THR A 193 7.64 6.18 11.41
N THR A 194 8.96 6.12 11.51
CA THR A 194 9.88 6.35 10.39
C THR A 194 9.63 5.34 9.26
N TYR A 195 9.54 5.87 8.04
CA TYR A 195 9.50 5.09 6.80
C TYR A 195 10.93 4.84 6.33
N TYR A 196 11.35 3.58 6.29
CA TYR A 196 12.68 3.19 5.85
C TYR A 196 12.66 2.59 4.45
N MET A 197 13.72 2.81 3.71
CA MET A 197 14.04 2.11 2.47
C MET A 197 15.44 1.51 2.61
N LEU A 198 15.51 0.20 2.63
CA LEU A 198 16.78 -0.53 2.71
C LEU A 198 17.24 -0.88 1.31
N GLY A 199 18.47 -0.57 0.97
CA GLY A 199 19.07 -1.03 -0.28
C GLY A 199 19.04 -2.55 -0.36
N SER A 200 18.50 -3.11 -1.45
CA SER A 200 18.21 -4.54 -1.59
C SER A 200 19.29 -5.33 -2.33
N LEU A 201 20.42 -4.72 -2.68
CA LEU A 201 21.50 -5.44 -3.34
C LEU A 201 22.01 -6.58 -2.44
N GLY A 202 21.86 -7.80 -2.91
CA GLY A 202 22.23 -9.00 -2.16
C GLY A 202 21.26 -9.43 -1.05
N LEU A 203 20.15 -8.74 -0.85
CA LEU A 203 19.09 -9.22 0.03
C LEU A 203 18.43 -10.45 -0.62
N ASP A 204 18.18 -11.50 0.16
CA ASP A 204 17.66 -12.79 -0.30
C ASP A 204 18.56 -13.55 -1.31
N THR A 205 19.82 -13.18 -1.45
CA THR A 205 20.76 -13.89 -2.31
C THR A 205 22.00 -14.31 -1.52
N SER A 206 22.55 -15.47 -1.84
CA SER A 206 23.80 -15.96 -1.23
C SER A 206 25.03 -15.19 -1.72
N ALA A 207 24.94 -14.61 -2.92
CA ALA A 207 25.94 -13.71 -3.50
C ALA A 207 25.23 -12.54 -4.16
N PRO A 208 25.55 -11.27 -3.80
CA PRO A 208 24.98 -10.11 -4.45
C PRO A 208 25.33 -10.10 -5.94
N PRO A 209 24.38 -9.89 -6.85
CA PRO A 209 24.69 -9.69 -8.25
C PRO A 209 25.51 -8.40 -8.42
N ALA A 210 26.41 -8.37 -9.39
CA ALA A 210 27.23 -7.18 -9.70
C ALA A 210 26.34 -5.98 -10.09
N THR A 211 25.21 -6.25 -10.71
CA THR A 211 24.18 -5.26 -11.05
C THR A 211 22.83 -5.74 -10.51
N MET A 212 22.03 -4.81 -9.96
CA MET A 212 20.65 -5.14 -9.60
C MET A 212 19.87 -5.52 -10.85
N PRO A 213 19.19 -6.67 -10.87
CA PRO A 213 18.28 -7.00 -11.96
C PRO A 213 17.15 -5.96 -12.03
N ALA A 214 16.58 -5.76 -13.22
CA ALA A 214 15.46 -4.84 -13.43
C ALA A 214 14.27 -5.20 -12.54
N ASN A 215 14.05 -6.51 -12.33
CA ASN A 215 13.12 -7.02 -11.33
C ASN A 215 13.91 -7.70 -10.22
N ALA A 216 13.55 -7.43 -8.99
CA ALA A 216 14.15 -8.13 -7.87
C ALA A 216 13.85 -9.64 -7.95
N PRO A 217 14.80 -10.48 -7.55
CA PRO A 217 14.54 -11.91 -7.44
C PRO A 217 13.43 -12.18 -6.41
N ALA A 218 12.71 -13.26 -6.58
CA ALA A 218 11.84 -13.74 -5.52
C ALA A 218 12.67 -14.07 -4.27
N PRO A 219 12.13 -13.88 -3.06
CA PRO A 219 12.80 -14.28 -1.84
C PRO A 219 13.22 -15.75 -1.91
N ASN A 220 14.48 -16.05 -1.54
CA ASN A 220 15.04 -17.40 -1.66
C ASN A 220 14.68 -18.36 -0.53
N GLY A 221 13.65 -18.03 0.24
CA GLY A 221 13.14 -18.88 1.30
C GLY A 221 13.57 -18.51 2.72
N SER A 222 14.44 -17.54 2.88
CA SER A 222 14.92 -17.16 4.20
C SER A 222 13.85 -16.42 5.00
N VAL A 223 13.65 -16.82 6.24
CA VAL A 223 12.93 -16.04 7.24
C VAL A 223 13.96 -15.19 7.97
N TYR A 224 13.76 -13.89 7.92
CA TYR A 224 14.59 -12.97 8.68
C TYR A 224 14.05 -12.83 10.10
N THR A 225 14.95 -12.72 11.07
CA THR A 225 14.59 -12.43 12.46
C THR A 225 15.23 -11.12 12.87
N LEU A 226 14.42 -10.07 12.96
CA LEU A 226 14.86 -8.77 13.42
C LEU A 226 14.61 -8.64 14.93
N LYS A 227 15.61 -8.13 15.64
CA LYS A 227 15.62 -8.08 17.11
C LYS A 227 15.73 -6.66 17.62
N GLY A 228 15.04 -6.36 18.71
CA GLY A 228 15.15 -5.07 19.37
C GLY A 228 14.10 -4.86 20.45
N ARG A 229 14.23 -3.75 21.13
CA ARG A 229 13.27 -3.29 22.16
C ARG A 229 12.00 -2.78 21.49
N PRO A 230 10.81 -3.23 21.88
CA PRO A 230 9.56 -2.72 21.30
C PRO A 230 9.24 -1.33 21.83
N TYR A 231 8.40 -0.59 21.09
CA TYR A 231 7.70 0.58 21.62
C TYR A 231 6.45 0.14 22.40
N ALA A 232 6.11 0.89 23.47
CA ALA A 232 4.87 0.65 24.20
C ALA A 232 3.68 1.31 23.52
N ASN A 233 3.68 2.63 23.51
CA ASN A 233 2.60 3.49 23.02
C ASN A 233 3.14 4.89 22.75
N GLY A 234 2.25 5.83 22.37
CA GLY A 234 2.58 7.24 22.16
C GLY A 234 3.01 7.59 20.74
N ALA A 235 2.74 6.73 19.76
CA ALA A 235 3.02 7.04 18.38
C ALA A 235 1.93 7.95 17.80
N THR A 236 2.31 9.19 17.49
CA THR A 236 1.44 10.18 16.86
C THR A 236 2.17 10.95 15.78
N GLU A 237 1.47 11.35 14.71
CA GLU A 237 2.02 12.16 13.62
C GLU A 237 1.06 13.26 13.21
N LEU A 238 1.57 14.46 13.04
CA LEU A 238 0.80 15.59 12.55
C LEU A 238 0.74 15.56 11.02
N LEU A 239 -0.45 15.45 10.47
CA LEU A 239 -0.69 15.49 9.02
C LEU A 239 -0.89 16.93 8.57
N ARG A 240 0.20 17.65 8.40
CA ARG A 240 0.17 19.06 8.00
C ARG A 240 1.40 19.45 7.20
N ASN A 241 1.17 20.16 6.08
CA ASN A 241 2.21 20.84 5.29
C ASN A 241 3.31 19.93 4.71
N ALA A 242 3.04 18.65 4.46
CA ALA A 242 4.01 17.80 3.77
C ALA A 242 4.37 18.38 2.40
N ALA A 243 5.66 18.61 2.19
CA ALA A 243 6.24 19.16 0.97
C ALA A 243 5.68 20.53 0.53
N ASN A 244 5.09 21.32 1.44
CA ASN A 244 4.41 22.58 1.10
C ASN A 244 5.35 23.61 0.43
N GLY A 245 6.62 23.68 0.86
CA GLY A 245 7.64 24.58 0.30
C GLY A 245 8.35 24.07 -0.96
N ILE A 246 7.99 22.88 -1.46
CA ILE A 246 8.69 22.25 -2.57
C ILE A 246 8.06 22.63 -3.91
N ASN A 247 8.90 23.03 -4.86
CA ASN A 247 8.52 23.20 -6.24
C ASN A 247 8.86 21.93 -7.03
N PHE A 248 7.86 21.12 -7.27
CA PHE A 248 8.01 19.86 -8.02
C PHE A 248 8.18 20.07 -9.53
N GLY A 249 7.89 21.26 -10.04
CA GLY A 249 7.77 21.51 -11.49
C GLY A 249 6.51 20.86 -12.09
N PRO A 250 6.26 21.10 -13.37
CA PRO A 250 5.12 20.50 -14.07
C PRO A 250 5.24 18.97 -14.08
N GLY A 251 4.29 18.27 -13.42
CA GLY A 251 4.28 16.79 -13.35
C GLY A 251 5.53 16.18 -12.73
N GLY A 252 6.16 16.85 -11.77
CA GLY A 252 7.35 16.35 -11.08
C GLY A 252 8.64 16.41 -11.90
N THR A 253 8.78 17.37 -12.79
CA THR A 253 9.97 17.53 -13.65
C THR A 253 11.20 18.05 -12.92
N ASN A 254 11.02 18.73 -11.78
CA ASN A 254 12.14 19.20 -10.97
C ASN A 254 12.80 18.04 -10.21
N THR A 255 14.03 18.28 -9.78
CA THR A 255 14.82 17.32 -9.01
C THR A 255 15.02 17.81 -7.57
N ASN A 256 15.23 16.86 -6.66
CA ASN A 256 15.55 17.11 -5.27
C ASN A 256 17.05 17.45 -5.08
N SER A 257 17.48 17.62 -3.84
CA SER A 257 18.87 17.92 -3.48
C SER A 257 19.91 16.86 -3.90
N TYR A 258 19.46 15.69 -4.31
CA TYR A 258 20.28 14.59 -4.79
C TYR A 258 20.22 14.43 -6.33
N ASN A 259 19.66 15.38 -7.04
CA ASN A 259 19.39 15.31 -8.48
C ASN A 259 18.47 14.16 -8.90
N GLU A 260 17.65 13.67 -7.98
CA GLU A 260 16.62 12.69 -8.25
C GLU A 260 15.30 13.40 -8.56
N ARG A 261 14.56 12.91 -9.54
CA ARG A 261 13.21 13.44 -9.81
C ARG A 261 12.31 13.19 -8.61
N TYR A 262 11.45 14.16 -8.34
CA TYR A 262 10.37 13.93 -7.41
C TYR A 262 9.39 12.92 -8.00
N ASN A 263 8.93 12.00 -7.15
CA ASN A 263 7.93 11.01 -7.52
C ASN A 263 6.71 11.16 -6.63
N SER A 264 5.53 11.04 -7.22
CA SER A 264 4.31 10.81 -6.46
C SER A 264 4.17 9.31 -6.19
N TYR A 265 3.94 8.95 -4.94
CA TYR A 265 3.70 7.56 -4.53
C TYR A 265 2.21 7.23 -4.43
N LEU A 266 1.36 8.22 -4.71
CA LEU A 266 -0.07 8.10 -4.87
C LEU A 266 -0.49 8.89 -6.10
N GLN A 267 -1.69 8.60 -6.61
CA GLN A 267 -2.28 9.40 -7.68
C GLN A 267 -2.51 10.82 -7.17
N ASP A 268 -1.86 11.78 -7.83
CA ASP A 268 -2.19 13.18 -7.69
C ASP A 268 -3.43 13.49 -8.52
N ASN A 269 -4.14 14.57 -8.17
CA ASN A 269 -5.32 14.97 -8.92
C ASN A 269 -4.98 15.21 -10.39
N TRP A 270 -5.82 14.70 -11.25
CA TRP A 270 -5.69 14.84 -12.69
C TRP A 270 -6.43 16.08 -13.15
N ASP A 271 -5.79 16.86 -13.98
CA ASP A 271 -6.39 18.02 -14.64
C ASP A 271 -6.17 17.92 -16.15
N TYR A 272 -7.07 17.23 -16.80
CA TYR A 272 -7.03 17.02 -18.25
C TYR A 272 -7.30 18.28 -19.05
N THR A 273 -8.03 19.23 -18.47
CA THR A 273 -8.36 20.49 -19.14
C THR A 273 -7.14 21.39 -19.23
N ALA A 274 -6.24 21.30 -18.23
CA ALA A 274 -5.02 22.09 -18.20
C ALA A 274 -3.96 21.56 -19.16
N ASN A 275 -3.75 20.25 -19.22
CA ASN A 275 -2.76 19.63 -20.10
C ASN A 275 -3.02 18.12 -20.31
N PRO A 276 -3.62 17.72 -21.44
CA PRO A 276 -3.90 16.32 -21.74
C PRO A 276 -2.66 15.42 -21.83
N SER A 277 -1.48 16.00 -22.09
CA SER A 277 -0.21 15.26 -22.17
C SER A 277 0.48 15.10 -20.80
N ASN A 278 0.07 15.89 -19.82
CA ASN A 278 0.55 15.85 -18.46
C ASN A 278 -0.59 16.26 -17.51
N PRO A 279 -1.50 15.34 -17.23
CA PRO A 279 -2.75 15.62 -16.52
C PRO A 279 -2.60 15.91 -15.03
N TRP A 280 -1.36 15.95 -14.52
CA TRP A 280 -1.11 16.23 -13.12
C TRP A 280 -1.29 17.69 -12.78
N SER A 281 -2.11 18.00 -11.80
CA SER A 281 -2.24 19.36 -11.29
C SER A 281 -0.89 19.85 -10.74
N VAL A 282 -0.36 20.91 -11.33
CA VAL A 282 0.91 21.53 -10.91
C VAL A 282 0.88 21.99 -9.45
N ALA A 283 -0.30 22.38 -8.96
CA ALA A 283 -0.47 22.90 -7.60
C ALA A 283 -0.43 21.80 -6.53
N THR A 284 -0.86 20.59 -6.83
CA THR A 284 -1.06 19.51 -5.85
C THR A 284 -0.11 18.33 -6.04
N PHE A 285 0.57 18.22 -7.20
CA PHE A 285 1.50 17.12 -7.44
C PHE A 285 2.57 17.02 -6.34
N GLY A 286 2.74 15.82 -5.78
CA GLY A 286 3.72 15.51 -4.75
C GLY A 286 3.48 16.11 -3.37
N LYS A 287 2.52 17.02 -3.22
CA LYS A 287 2.19 17.67 -1.94
C LYS A 287 1.21 16.84 -1.12
N ASN A 288 1.20 17.09 0.18
CA ASN A 288 0.29 16.44 1.14
C ASN A 288 0.42 14.92 1.19
N ILE A 289 1.61 14.41 0.88
CA ILE A 289 1.94 12.99 0.93
C ILE A 289 2.75 12.73 2.20
N TYR A 290 2.24 11.82 3.02
CA TYR A 290 2.83 11.44 4.30
C TYR A 290 3.18 9.96 4.25
N GLN A 291 4.44 9.63 4.50
CA GLN A 291 4.93 8.26 4.49
C GLN A 291 5.33 7.83 5.91
N PHE A 292 4.82 6.68 6.33
CA PHE A 292 5.02 6.16 7.67
C PHE A 292 5.33 4.66 7.68
N GLY A 293 6.03 4.22 8.70
CA GLY A 293 6.12 2.82 9.08
C GLY A 293 5.14 2.47 10.20
N ASN A 294 4.67 1.24 10.27
CA ASN A 294 3.92 0.75 11.42
C ASN A 294 4.83 0.74 12.67
N PRO A 295 4.53 1.54 13.71
CA PRO A 295 5.38 1.66 14.89
C PRO A 295 5.29 0.49 15.87
N TYR A 296 4.43 -0.51 15.60
CA TYR A 296 4.09 -1.54 16.55
C TYR A 296 4.21 -2.97 15.99
N PHE A 297 4.20 -3.94 16.88
CA PHE A 297 4.10 -5.37 16.54
C PHE A 297 2.66 -5.88 16.50
N THR A 298 1.69 -4.98 16.35
CA THR A 298 0.30 -5.27 16.03
C THR A 298 -0.02 -4.78 14.63
N ASN A 299 -1.10 -5.27 14.04
CA ASN A 299 -1.69 -4.63 12.88
C ASN A 299 -2.18 -3.22 13.23
N LEU A 300 -2.20 -2.33 12.22
CA LEU A 300 -2.97 -1.10 12.25
C LEU A 300 -4.15 -1.26 11.29
N ASP A 301 -5.33 -0.91 11.75
CA ASP A 301 -6.56 -0.95 10.96
C ASP A 301 -6.96 0.46 10.52
N LEU A 302 -6.70 0.78 9.27
CA LEU A 302 -7.02 2.06 8.65
C LEU A 302 -8.37 2.03 7.91
N SER A 303 -9.14 0.94 7.99
CA SER A 303 -10.34 0.73 7.17
C SER A 303 -11.41 1.81 7.35
N LEU A 304 -11.45 2.47 8.49
CA LEU A 304 -12.42 3.54 8.78
C LEU A 304 -11.78 4.93 8.97
N ILE A 305 -10.55 5.12 8.52
CA ILE A 305 -9.79 6.36 8.77
C ILE A 305 -10.44 7.63 8.21
N GLY A 306 -11.23 7.51 7.14
CA GLY A 306 -11.99 8.61 6.54
C GLY A 306 -13.38 8.82 7.14
N ILE A 307 -13.86 7.88 7.95
CA ILE A 307 -15.25 7.91 8.44
C ILE A 307 -15.40 8.84 9.64
N THR A 308 -16.41 9.68 9.62
CA THR A 308 -16.74 10.55 10.75
C THR A 308 -17.18 9.73 11.96
N GLU A 309 -16.60 10.03 13.10
CA GLU A 309 -16.87 9.35 14.37
C GLU A 309 -17.93 10.05 15.19
N LEU A 310 -18.64 9.29 16.01
CA LEU A 310 -19.50 9.86 17.05
C LEU A 310 -18.63 10.50 18.14
N ALA A 311 -19.04 11.67 18.62
CA ALA A 311 -18.28 12.43 19.62
C ALA A 311 -18.01 11.67 20.94
N THR A 312 -18.85 10.69 21.26
CA THR A 312 -18.73 9.85 22.47
C THR A 312 -17.90 8.59 22.27
N ILE A 313 -17.57 8.23 21.03
CA ILE A 313 -16.92 6.96 20.68
C ILE A 313 -15.92 7.22 19.55
N THR A 314 -14.91 8.02 19.83
CA THR A 314 -13.93 8.42 18.83
C THR A 314 -12.55 7.87 19.14
N ASP A 315 -11.81 7.48 18.09
CA ASP A 315 -10.38 7.24 18.17
C ASP A 315 -9.54 8.47 17.72
N ASN A 316 -10.23 9.54 17.35
CA ASN A 316 -9.65 10.80 16.87
C ASN A 316 -8.84 10.68 15.55
N ASN A 317 -9.06 9.65 14.76
CA ASN A 317 -8.35 9.41 13.50
C ASN A 317 -9.19 9.70 12.24
N ALA A 318 -10.41 10.22 12.37
CA ALA A 318 -11.20 10.60 11.20
C ALA A 318 -10.53 11.72 10.41
N ILE A 319 -10.27 11.49 9.12
CA ILE A 319 -9.59 12.42 8.22
C ILE A 319 -10.52 12.70 7.03
N SER A 320 -11.27 13.79 7.09
CA SER A 320 -12.26 14.16 6.07
C SER A 320 -11.64 14.55 4.73
N SER A 321 -10.41 15.04 4.74
CA SER A 321 -9.68 15.46 3.53
C SER A 321 -8.81 14.37 2.91
N ILE A 322 -8.93 13.13 3.37
CA ILE A 322 -8.14 12.04 2.80
C ILE A 322 -8.47 11.84 1.33
N GLN A 323 -7.44 11.72 0.51
CA GLN A 323 -7.56 11.38 -0.91
C GLN A 323 -7.31 9.90 -1.14
N GLY A 324 -6.24 9.35 -0.55
CA GLY A 324 -5.89 7.96 -0.77
C GLY A 324 -4.83 7.43 0.19
N ILE A 325 -4.70 6.11 0.20
CA ILE A 325 -3.67 5.38 0.94
C ILE A 325 -3.04 4.34 0.02
N ARG A 326 -1.72 4.33 -0.05
CA ARG A 326 -0.95 3.19 -0.54
C ARG A 326 -0.42 2.42 0.65
N TYR A 327 -0.89 1.21 0.86
CA TYR A 327 -0.51 0.42 2.03
C TYR A 327 0.36 -0.81 1.72
N ASP A 328 0.49 -1.17 0.45
CA ASP A 328 1.51 -2.10 -0.02
C ASP A 328 2.20 -1.49 -1.25
N PRO A 329 3.49 -1.22 -1.19
CA PRO A 329 4.23 -0.66 -2.32
C PRO A 329 4.44 -1.68 -3.46
N GLY A 330 4.09 -2.95 -3.25
CA GLY A 330 4.42 -4.01 -4.20
C GLY A 330 5.93 -4.16 -4.37
N THR A 331 6.37 -4.35 -5.61
CA THR A 331 7.80 -4.39 -5.97
C THR A 331 8.26 -2.99 -6.38
N VAL A 332 9.19 -2.41 -5.63
CA VAL A 332 9.77 -1.09 -5.95
C VAL A 332 11.01 -1.27 -6.82
N VAL A 333 10.93 -0.79 -8.03
CA VAL A 333 11.98 -0.90 -9.03
C VAL A 333 12.58 0.48 -9.28
N SER A 334 13.91 0.57 -9.28
CA SER A 334 14.65 1.74 -9.76
C SER A 334 15.31 1.37 -11.07
N ALA A 335 14.94 2.06 -12.13
CA ALA A 335 15.59 1.93 -13.42
C ALA A 335 16.55 3.10 -13.63
N PRO A 336 17.73 2.86 -14.25
CA PRO A 336 18.62 3.93 -14.65
C PRO A 336 17.84 4.97 -15.47
N ASN A 337 17.95 6.24 -15.06
CA ASN A 337 17.32 7.37 -15.73
C ASN A 337 15.77 7.43 -15.70
N VAL A 338 15.07 6.49 -15.10
CA VAL A 338 13.59 6.49 -14.99
C VAL A 338 13.14 6.91 -13.58
N GLY A 339 14.00 6.73 -12.58
CA GLY A 339 13.64 6.90 -11.18
C GLY A 339 13.08 5.62 -10.57
N THR A 340 12.35 5.76 -9.48
CA THR A 340 11.80 4.64 -8.72
C THR A 340 10.30 4.55 -8.96
N TYR A 341 9.79 3.36 -9.28
CA TYR A 341 8.36 3.11 -9.45
C TYR A 341 7.94 1.81 -8.77
N SER A 342 6.67 1.68 -8.49
CA SER A 342 6.08 0.48 -7.88
C SER A 342 5.37 -0.36 -8.93
N VAL A 343 5.49 -1.69 -8.80
CA VAL A 343 4.76 -2.68 -9.60
C VAL A 343 3.87 -3.48 -8.65
N ALA A 344 2.60 -3.64 -8.99
CA ALA A 344 1.59 -4.32 -8.18
C ALA A 344 1.40 -3.69 -6.77
N ALA A 345 1.47 -2.37 -6.68
CA ALA A 345 1.14 -1.66 -5.46
C ALA A 345 -0.38 -1.74 -5.16
N GLN A 346 -0.72 -1.73 -3.87
CA GLN A 346 -2.12 -1.71 -3.42
C GLN A 346 -2.52 -0.30 -2.97
N PHE A 347 -3.63 0.17 -3.53
CA PHE A 347 -4.16 1.51 -3.32
C PHE A 347 -5.60 1.49 -2.88
N VAL A 348 -5.93 2.45 -2.06
CA VAL A 348 -7.31 2.84 -1.75
C VAL A 348 -7.43 4.32 -1.96
N ASN A 349 -8.41 4.75 -2.75
CA ASN A 349 -8.80 6.15 -2.88
C ASN A 349 -10.14 6.36 -2.18
N PHE A 350 -10.39 7.57 -1.72
CA PHE A 350 -11.57 7.91 -0.93
C PHE A 350 -12.48 8.85 -1.70
N THR A 351 -13.79 8.64 -1.62
CA THR A 351 -14.78 9.58 -2.17
C THR A 351 -14.63 10.96 -1.54
N ALA A 352 -15.00 12.01 -2.27
CA ALA A 352 -14.98 13.38 -1.75
C ALA A 352 -16.19 13.62 -0.81
N GLY A 353 -16.03 14.53 0.14
CA GLY A 353 -17.08 14.94 1.07
C GLY A 353 -17.26 14.00 2.25
N ALA A 354 -17.86 12.83 2.05
CA ALA A 354 -17.98 11.76 3.03
C ALA A 354 -17.07 10.60 2.61
N PRO A 355 -15.82 10.53 3.10
CA PRO A 355 -14.83 9.61 2.55
C PRO A 355 -15.19 8.15 2.78
N VAL A 356 -15.42 7.41 1.69
CA VAL A 356 -15.57 5.95 1.67
C VAL A 356 -14.43 5.39 0.83
N PRO A 357 -13.68 4.40 1.30
CA PRO A 357 -12.57 3.83 0.56
C PRO A 357 -13.04 2.97 -0.62
N VAL A 358 -12.35 3.11 -1.75
CA VAL A 358 -12.57 2.38 -3.00
C VAL A 358 -11.22 1.85 -3.50
N GLY A 359 -11.22 0.66 -4.06
CA GLY A 359 -10.01 -0.03 -4.52
C GLY A 359 -9.66 -1.22 -3.62
N ASP A 360 -8.41 -1.33 -3.25
CA ASP A 360 -7.90 -2.43 -2.41
C ASP A 360 -8.26 -2.24 -0.93
N VAL A 361 -9.54 -2.28 -0.61
CA VAL A 361 -10.07 -1.96 0.73
C VAL A 361 -9.68 -2.96 1.83
N GLY A 362 -8.43 -3.43 1.82
CA GLY A 362 -7.86 -4.23 2.90
C GLY A 362 -7.44 -3.39 4.10
N LEU A 363 -6.80 -2.29 3.87
CA LEU A 363 -6.32 -1.25 4.80
C LEU A 363 -5.77 -1.74 6.16
N ILE A 364 -5.27 -2.96 6.21
CA ILE A 364 -4.56 -3.52 7.36
C ILE A 364 -3.07 -3.38 7.12
N ILE A 365 -2.42 -2.55 7.92
CA ILE A 365 -0.96 -2.37 7.89
C ILE A 365 -0.33 -3.37 8.86
N LYS A 366 0.35 -4.37 8.33
CA LYS A 366 0.99 -5.43 9.12
C LYS A 366 2.22 -4.88 9.89
N PRO A 367 2.67 -5.54 10.96
CA PRO A 367 3.97 -5.24 11.57
C PRO A 367 5.09 -5.26 10.53
N MET A 368 6.04 -4.35 10.63
CA MET A 368 7.15 -4.13 9.68
C MET A 368 6.74 -3.50 8.34
N GLN A 369 5.47 -3.31 8.07
CA GLN A 369 4.98 -2.73 6.82
C GLN A 369 4.95 -1.19 6.89
N THR A 370 5.10 -0.56 5.72
CA THR A 370 4.98 0.88 5.53
C THR A 370 3.68 1.22 4.80
N PHE A 371 3.27 2.48 4.89
CA PHE A 371 2.13 3.00 4.14
C PHE A 371 2.28 4.49 3.84
N VAL A 372 1.48 4.98 2.92
CA VAL A 372 1.50 6.37 2.48
C VAL A 372 0.08 6.91 2.51
N ILE A 373 -0.11 8.08 3.09
CA ILE A 373 -1.38 8.81 3.09
C ILE A 373 -1.24 10.03 2.19
N LYS A 374 -2.21 10.26 1.30
CA LYS A 374 -2.37 11.50 0.54
C LYS A 374 -3.60 12.25 1.04
N LEU A 375 -3.45 13.53 1.33
CA LEU A 375 -4.57 14.45 1.60
C LEU A 375 -4.87 15.30 0.36
N ARG A 376 -6.14 15.68 0.19
CA ARG A 376 -6.60 16.52 -0.94
C ARG A 376 -6.01 17.92 -0.89
N ASN A 377 -5.80 18.44 0.32
CA ASN A 377 -5.27 19.77 0.55
C ASN A 377 -4.55 19.84 1.91
N ASN A 378 -3.86 20.96 2.13
CA ASN A 378 -3.20 21.28 3.40
C ASN A 378 -4.02 22.22 4.29
N ASP A 379 -5.29 22.41 4.00
CA ASP A 379 -6.12 23.36 4.72
C ASP A 379 -6.20 22.95 6.21
N ALA A 380 -5.60 23.79 7.04
CA ALA A 380 -5.57 23.59 8.48
C ALA A 380 -6.95 23.78 9.13
N GLU A 381 -7.88 24.51 8.47
CA GLU A 381 -9.24 24.69 8.95
C GLU A 381 -10.12 23.49 8.62
N LEU A 382 -10.02 22.97 7.39
CA LEU A 382 -10.73 21.77 6.97
C LEU A 382 -10.16 20.49 7.58
N ASN A 383 -8.83 20.41 7.71
CA ASN A 383 -8.17 19.24 8.27
C ASN A 383 -8.00 19.34 9.80
N GLY A 384 -8.19 20.52 10.37
CA GLY A 384 -7.75 20.84 11.72
C GLY A 384 -6.23 20.62 11.87
N ASN A 385 -5.74 20.58 13.08
CA ASN A 385 -4.40 20.03 13.37
C ASN A 385 -4.54 18.50 13.47
N LYS A 386 -4.80 17.82 12.35
CA LYS A 386 -5.05 16.39 12.37
C LYS A 386 -3.81 15.63 12.78
N THR A 387 -3.91 15.03 13.95
CA THR A 387 -2.91 14.14 14.48
C THR A 387 -3.37 12.71 14.25
N LEU A 388 -2.60 11.95 13.48
CA LEU A 388 -2.79 10.52 13.34
C LEU A 388 -2.30 9.85 14.62
N ASN A 389 -3.19 9.20 15.34
CA ASN A 389 -2.89 8.47 16.57
C ASN A 389 -2.82 6.97 16.28
N PHE A 390 -1.60 6.44 16.16
CA PHE A 390 -1.37 5.03 15.84
C PHE A 390 -1.79 4.09 16.98
N ASP A 391 -1.81 4.56 18.22
CA ASP A 391 -2.18 3.72 19.38
C ASP A 391 -3.60 3.20 19.23
N ASN A 392 -4.49 4.05 18.73
CA ASN A 392 -5.91 3.74 18.59
C ASN A 392 -6.24 2.92 17.34
N LEU A 393 -5.29 2.75 16.42
CA LEU A 393 -5.44 1.94 15.21
C LEU A 393 -5.00 0.48 15.42
N ARG A 394 -4.39 0.14 16.56
CA ARG A 394 -3.84 -1.20 16.82
C ARG A 394 -4.90 -2.27 16.88
N ARG A 395 -4.69 -3.39 16.15
CA ARG A 395 -5.61 -4.53 16.09
C ARG A 395 -4.86 -5.84 15.99
N PHE A 396 -5.44 -6.89 16.55
CA PHE A 396 -4.91 -8.25 16.33
C PHE A 396 -5.46 -8.93 15.08
N LYS A 397 -6.66 -8.55 14.63
CA LYS A 397 -7.27 -9.15 13.44
C LYS A 397 -6.50 -8.84 12.17
N ASN A 398 -6.43 -9.83 11.28
CA ASN A 398 -5.78 -9.73 9.96
C ASN A 398 -6.76 -9.38 8.84
N THR A 399 -8.05 -9.19 9.16
CA THR A 399 -9.09 -8.81 8.21
C THR A 399 -9.64 -7.43 8.55
N PRO A 400 -10.04 -6.63 7.56
CA PRO A 400 -10.76 -5.40 7.78
C PRO A 400 -11.99 -5.65 8.63
N ARG A 401 -12.36 -4.67 9.38
CA ARG A 401 -13.55 -4.67 10.18
C ARG A 401 -14.76 -4.29 9.33
N ALA A 402 -15.91 -4.90 9.59
CA ALA A 402 -17.17 -4.42 9.03
C ALA A 402 -17.49 -3.03 9.56
N SER A 403 -18.14 -2.18 8.74
CA SER A 403 -18.38 -0.76 9.02
C SER A 403 -19.16 -0.52 10.31
N ALA A 404 -20.02 -1.47 10.70
CA ALA A 404 -20.87 -1.39 11.89
C ALA A 404 -20.24 -1.99 13.16
N THR A 405 -19.00 -2.42 13.16
CA THR A 405 -18.37 -3.08 14.32
C THR A 405 -17.35 -2.21 15.04
N ASN A 406 -17.25 -2.38 16.36
CA ASN A 406 -16.17 -1.80 17.15
C ASN A 406 -14.83 -2.35 16.68
N TYR A 407 -13.81 -1.51 16.61
CA TYR A 407 -12.58 -1.91 15.96
C TYR A 407 -11.29 -1.70 16.74
N SER A 408 -11.28 -0.75 17.63
CA SER A 408 -10.13 -0.54 18.49
C SER A 408 -10.17 -1.49 19.67
N VAL A 409 -9.02 -1.89 20.18
CA VAL A 409 -8.93 -2.56 21.49
C VAL A 409 -9.31 -1.63 22.63
N THR A 410 -9.35 -0.31 22.38
CA THR A 410 -9.59 0.74 23.39
C THR A 410 -10.77 1.64 23.09
N ALA A 411 -11.29 1.67 21.87
CA ALA A 411 -12.37 2.55 21.45
C ALA A 411 -13.39 1.84 20.56
N ALA A 412 -14.64 2.25 20.67
CA ALA A 412 -15.72 1.85 19.78
C ALA A 412 -15.97 2.95 18.74
N ARG A 413 -16.22 2.57 17.50
CA ARG A 413 -16.50 3.48 16.40
C ARG A 413 -17.75 3.04 15.65
N PHE A 414 -18.64 3.97 15.35
CA PHE A 414 -19.78 3.75 14.48
C PHE A 414 -19.60 4.55 13.20
N ALA A 415 -19.88 3.94 12.08
CA ALA A 415 -20.00 4.66 10.83
C ALA A 415 -21.17 5.65 10.94
N SER A 416 -20.97 6.90 10.48
CA SER A 416 -22.11 7.78 10.24
C SER A 416 -22.93 7.20 9.08
N GLU A 417 -24.25 7.39 9.11
CA GLU A 417 -25.07 7.07 7.94
C GLU A 417 -24.60 7.96 6.78
N ASN A 418 -23.96 7.36 5.79
CA ASN A 418 -23.57 8.05 4.58
C ASN A 418 -24.80 8.27 3.70
N ASN A 419 -24.90 9.43 3.09
CA ASN A 419 -25.90 9.78 2.09
C ASN A 419 -25.64 9.02 0.77
N GLY A 420 -25.96 7.74 0.75
CA GLY A 420 -25.76 6.85 -0.38
C GLY A 420 -24.66 5.80 -0.13
N THR A 421 -24.86 4.62 -0.70
CA THR A 421 -23.91 3.52 -0.61
C THR A 421 -22.94 3.58 -1.78
N VAL A 422 -21.65 3.38 -1.51
CA VAL A 422 -20.65 3.12 -2.55
C VAL A 422 -20.70 1.64 -2.89
N LYS A 423 -20.98 1.31 -4.14
CA LYS A 423 -20.97 -0.05 -4.68
C LYS A 423 -19.69 -0.24 -5.46
N GLN A 424 -18.96 -1.29 -5.19
CA GLN A 424 -17.71 -1.59 -5.85
C GLN A 424 -17.71 -3.01 -6.39
N LEU A 425 -17.29 -3.14 -7.65
CA LEU A 425 -16.97 -4.39 -8.30
C LEU A 425 -15.46 -4.49 -8.45
N GLY A 426 -14.84 -5.47 -7.79
CA GLY A 426 -13.46 -5.90 -8.03
C GLY A 426 -13.45 -7.00 -9.08
N ILE A 427 -12.59 -6.86 -10.09
CA ILE A 427 -12.37 -7.86 -11.13
C ILE A 427 -10.93 -8.36 -10.98
N ILE A 428 -10.77 -9.63 -10.68
CA ILE A 428 -9.50 -10.29 -10.37
C ILE A 428 -9.19 -11.28 -11.48
N GLY A 429 -8.10 -11.06 -12.20
CA GLY A 429 -7.58 -11.98 -13.20
C GLY A 429 -6.73 -13.07 -12.55
N LEU A 430 -7.11 -14.33 -12.74
CA LEU A 430 -6.43 -15.50 -12.20
C LEU A 430 -5.75 -16.28 -13.31
N ASP A 431 -4.62 -16.91 -12.98
CA ASP A 431 -3.95 -17.87 -13.84
C ASP A 431 -4.63 -19.25 -13.83
N GLN A 432 -4.01 -20.23 -14.48
CA GLN A 432 -4.52 -21.60 -14.55
C GLN A 432 -4.54 -22.32 -13.19
N ASN A 433 -3.74 -21.88 -12.24
CA ASN A 433 -3.66 -22.45 -10.89
C ASN A 433 -4.60 -21.75 -9.91
N GLY A 434 -5.30 -20.70 -10.35
CA GLY A 434 -6.14 -19.86 -9.50
C GLY A 434 -5.34 -18.78 -8.75
N GLU A 435 -4.07 -18.57 -9.10
CA GLU A 435 -3.24 -17.50 -8.53
C GLU A 435 -3.57 -16.15 -9.16
N GLU A 436 -3.65 -15.12 -8.36
CA GLU A 436 -3.96 -13.77 -8.82
C GLU A 436 -2.78 -13.19 -9.62
N LEU A 437 -3.07 -12.73 -10.84
CA LEU A 437 -2.12 -12.03 -11.69
C LEU A 437 -2.34 -10.52 -11.71
N ALA A 438 -3.59 -10.07 -11.69
CA ALA A 438 -3.95 -8.66 -11.77
C ALA A 438 -5.35 -8.42 -11.21
N ARG A 439 -5.67 -7.15 -10.90
CA ARG A 439 -7.02 -6.72 -10.53
C ARG A 439 -7.32 -5.32 -11.02
N THR A 440 -8.59 -4.98 -11.09
CA THR A 440 -9.09 -3.65 -11.37
C THR A 440 -10.45 -3.46 -10.67
N TYR A 441 -10.88 -2.22 -10.53
CA TYR A 441 -12.08 -1.88 -9.77
C TYR A 441 -13.00 -0.96 -10.56
N PHE A 442 -14.29 -1.21 -10.45
CA PHE A 442 -15.34 -0.33 -10.92
C PHE A 442 -16.23 0.06 -9.75
N ALA A 443 -16.29 1.35 -9.43
CA ALA A 443 -17.10 1.89 -8.34
C ALA A 443 -18.25 2.72 -8.88
N VAL A 444 -19.42 2.62 -8.26
CA VAL A 444 -20.58 3.47 -8.55
C VAL A 444 -21.18 4.02 -7.28
N TYR A 445 -21.50 5.31 -7.29
CA TYR A 445 -22.14 6.00 -6.17
C TYR A 445 -22.80 7.30 -6.65
N PRO A 446 -23.74 7.88 -5.86
CA PRO A 446 -24.55 9.02 -6.34
C PRO A 446 -23.76 10.28 -6.69
N THR A 447 -22.62 10.50 -6.02
CA THR A 447 -21.78 11.70 -6.21
C THR A 447 -20.55 11.44 -7.07
N ALA A 448 -20.42 10.23 -7.64
CA ALA A 448 -19.38 9.94 -8.62
C ALA A 448 -19.59 10.73 -9.91
N THR A 449 -18.52 10.94 -10.63
CA THR A 449 -18.57 11.58 -11.96
C THR A 449 -18.44 10.50 -13.04
N THR A 450 -19.30 10.61 -14.05
CA THR A 450 -19.20 9.77 -15.25
C THR A 450 -18.40 10.51 -16.31
N GLY A 451 -17.40 9.84 -16.86
CA GLY A 451 -16.50 10.41 -17.84
C GLY A 451 -15.49 11.39 -17.23
N GLN A 452 -14.65 11.93 -18.07
CA GLN A 452 -13.57 12.82 -17.67
C GLN A 452 -14.07 14.10 -16.97
N THR A 453 -13.43 14.45 -15.87
CA THR A 453 -13.79 15.62 -15.06
C THR A 453 -12.55 16.26 -14.42
N SER A 454 -12.67 17.55 -14.06
CA SER A 454 -11.72 18.24 -13.19
C SER A 454 -12.07 18.11 -11.70
N GLU A 455 -13.23 17.53 -11.38
CA GLU A 455 -13.66 17.33 -10.00
C GLU A 455 -12.85 16.22 -9.30
N PRO A 456 -12.79 16.21 -7.97
CA PRO A 456 -12.12 15.15 -7.23
C PRO A 456 -12.77 13.78 -7.48
N THR A 457 -11.97 12.83 -7.92
CA THR A 457 -12.42 11.47 -8.25
C THR A 457 -11.68 10.41 -7.42
N VAL A 458 -12.16 9.17 -7.43
CA VAL A 458 -11.43 8.00 -6.91
C VAL A 458 -10.62 7.30 -8.00
N GLN A 459 -10.70 7.76 -9.23
CA GLN A 459 -9.97 7.15 -10.35
C GLN A 459 -8.46 7.06 -10.08
N SER A 460 -7.85 5.96 -10.51
CA SER A 460 -6.42 5.73 -10.36
C SER A 460 -5.87 4.93 -11.54
N ILE A 461 -4.72 5.34 -12.05
CA ILE A 461 -3.99 4.61 -13.08
C ILE A 461 -2.86 3.72 -12.51
N LEU A 462 -2.53 3.87 -11.24
CA LEU A 462 -1.52 3.04 -10.58
C LEU A 462 -2.20 1.82 -9.95
N GLY A 463 -1.52 0.69 -9.98
CA GLY A 463 -2.02 -0.55 -9.43
C GLY A 463 -1.18 -1.72 -9.90
N SER A 464 -1.83 -2.82 -10.26
CA SER A 464 -1.16 -4.03 -10.71
C SER A 464 -0.42 -3.85 -12.05
N ASP A 465 0.07 -4.92 -12.59
CA ASP A 465 1.00 -5.00 -13.73
C ASP A 465 0.42 -4.63 -15.10
N ASN A 466 -0.69 -3.91 -15.13
CA ASN A 466 -1.29 -3.36 -16.36
C ASN A 466 -1.69 -4.41 -17.40
N ILE A 467 -2.10 -5.59 -17.00
CA ILE A 467 -2.60 -6.64 -17.90
C ILE A 467 -4.13 -6.81 -17.85
N LEU A 468 -4.79 -6.12 -16.92
CA LEU A 468 -6.24 -6.09 -16.74
C LEU A 468 -6.66 -4.69 -16.28
N GLY A 469 -7.66 -4.09 -16.91
CA GLY A 469 -8.17 -2.78 -16.49
C GLY A 469 -9.24 -2.22 -17.43
N THR A 470 -9.67 -1.02 -17.09
CA THR A 470 -10.65 -0.25 -17.85
C THR A 470 -9.99 1.00 -18.44
N PHE A 471 -10.73 1.70 -19.29
CA PHE A 471 -10.36 3.02 -19.80
C PHE A 471 -11.41 4.04 -19.38
N GLU A 472 -11.09 5.32 -19.51
CA GLU A 472 -12.06 6.39 -19.34
C GLU A 472 -13.30 6.08 -20.19
N GLU A 473 -14.47 6.13 -19.58
CA GLU A 473 -15.73 5.84 -20.26
C GLU A 473 -16.35 7.09 -20.87
N SER A 474 -17.05 6.88 -21.94
CA SER A 474 -17.97 7.89 -22.51
C SER A 474 -19.21 8.01 -21.62
N VAL A 475 -19.74 9.22 -21.49
CA VAL A 475 -20.99 9.47 -20.75
C VAL A 475 -22.19 8.66 -21.25
N ASN A 476 -22.12 8.14 -22.47
CA ASN A 476 -23.12 7.27 -23.07
C ASN A 476 -22.79 5.77 -22.96
N GLY A 477 -21.71 5.43 -22.29
CA GLY A 477 -21.14 4.09 -22.24
C GLY A 477 -20.16 3.82 -23.37
N GLY A 478 -19.30 2.85 -23.18
CA GLY A 478 -18.18 2.56 -24.06
C GLY A 478 -16.95 3.40 -23.71
N ILE A 479 -15.87 3.25 -24.47
CA ILE A 479 -14.61 3.97 -24.28
C ILE A 479 -14.75 5.40 -24.81
N ASP A 480 -14.25 6.39 -24.07
CA ASP A 480 -14.07 7.73 -24.61
C ASP A 480 -12.85 7.77 -25.54
N PRO A 481 -13.04 8.01 -26.85
CA PRO A 481 -11.95 7.97 -27.82
C PRO A 481 -10.92 9.08 -27.59
N ASN A 482 -11.26 10.15 -26.89
CA ASN A 482 -10.32 11.24 -26.59
C ASN A 482 -9.28 10.81 -25.55
N TYR A 483 -9.61 9.84 -24.70
CA TYR A 483 -8.79 9.42 -23.57
C TYR A 483 -8.32 7.97 -23.65
N ALA A 484 -8.89 7.16 -24.52
CA ALA A 484 -8.61 5.71 -24.64
C ALA A 484 -7.12 5.35 -24.78
N ASN A 485 -6.33 6.21 -25.41
CA ASN A 485 -4.88 6.01 -25.58
C ASN A 485 -4.04 6.63 -24.44
N SER A 486 -4.66 7.35 -23.54
CA SER A 486 -3.97 8.09 -22.47
C SER A 486 -4.22 7.48 -21.10
N TYR A 487 -5.31 6.75 -20.92
CA TYR A 487 -5.80 6.30 -19.63
C TYR A 487 -6.13 4.83 -19.58
N TRP A 488 -5.32 4.15 -18.80
CA TRP A 488 -5.53 2.81 -18.28
C TRP A 488 -5.89 2.94 -16.81
N LEU A 489 -7.10 2.59 -16.45
CA LEU A 489 -7.60 2.78 -15.10
C LEU A 489 -7.54 1.49 -14.28
N TYR A 490 -6.92 1.60 -13.12
CA TYR A 490 -6.92 0.58 -12.08
C TYR A 490 -8.16 0.68 -11.19
N ILE A 491 -8.55 1.90 -10.83
CA ILE A 491 -9.83 2.20 -10.20
C ILE A 491 -10.58 3.13 -11.15
N ASN A 492 -11.78 2.73 -11.54
CA ASN A 492 -12.69 3.55 -12.33
C ASN A 492 -13.97 3.83 -11.54
N GLU A 493 -14.62 4.95 -11.80
CA GLU A 493 -15.88 5.33 -11.17
C GLU A 493 -16.90 5.82 -12.17
N ALA A 494 -18.18 5.67 -11.85
CA ALA A 494 -19.26 6.33 -12.58
C ALA A 494 -20.42 6.69 -11.65
N ASN A 495 -21.19 7.71 -12.02
CA ASN A 495 -22.40 8.08 -11.30
C ASN A 495 -23.47 7.00 -11.43
N GLU A 496 -24.01 6.54 -10.32
CA GLU A 496 -24.93 5.40 -10.32
C GLU A 496 -26.25 5.65 -11.07
N ASN A 497 -26.69 6.89 -11.16
CA ASN A 497 -27.92 7.24 -11.86
C ASN A 497 -27.66 7.48 -13.36
N ASP A 498 -26.62 8.25 -13.67
CA ASP A 498 -26.30 8.66 -15.03
C ASP A 498 -25.71 7.52 -15.86
N PHE A 499 -25.03 6.58 -15.23
CA PHE A 499 -24.38 5.44 -15.88
C PHE A 499 -25.13 4.11 -15.73
N PHE A 500 -26.35 4.12 -15.21
CA PHE A 500 -27.17 2.93 -15.05
C PHE A 500 -27.38 2.21 -16.38
N GLY A 501 -27.05 0.92 -16.42
CA GLY A 501 -27.20 0.05 -17.59
C GLY A 501 -26.31 0.40 -18.79
N LYS A 502 -25.36 1.32 -18.62
CA LYS A 502 -24.36 1.65 -19.65
C LYS A 502 -23.12 0.78 -19.53
N ALA A 503 -22.44 0.57 -20.65
CA ALA A 503 -21.30 -0.32 -20.72
C ALA A 503 -20.00 0.37 -20.26
N LEU A 504 -19.28 -0.23 -19.32
CA LEU A 504 -17.89 0.08 -19.00
C LEU A 504 -17.00 -1.02 -19.60
N PRO A 505 -16.18 -0.74 -20.62
CA PRO A 505 -15.32 -1.74 -21.24
C PRO A 505 -14.16 -2.14 -20.33
N LEU A 506 -14.00 -3.46 -20.18
CA LEU A 506 -12.89 -4.13 -19.52
C LEU A 506 -12.01 -4.82 -20.56
N SER A 507 -10.71 -4.62 -20.50
CA SER A 507 -9.75 -5.21 -21.44
C SER A 507 -8.70 -6.06 -20.73
N LEU A 508 -8.39 -7.20 -21.35
CA LEU A 508 -7.34 -8.12 -20.92
C LEU A 508 -6.17 -8.04 -21.92
N TYR A 509 -4.95 -7.89 -21.43
CA TYR A 509 -3.72 -7.79 -22.23
C TYR A 509 -2.73 -8.92 -21.96
N SER A 510 -3.18 -9.99 -21.31
CA SER A 510 -2.37 -11.18 -21.09
C SER A 510 -3.19 -12.44 -21.29
N SER A 511 -2.69 -13.32 -22.14
CA SER A 511 -3.24 -14.67 -22.30
C SER A 511 -2.99 -15.59 -21.10
N SER A 512 -2.20 -15.14 -20.13
CA SER A 512 -1.98 -15.84 -18.87
C SER A 512 -3.19 -15.78 -17.94
N ILE A 513 -4.05 -14.78 -18.07
CA ILE A 513 -5.33 -14.73 -17.35
C ILE A 513 -6.25 -15.79 -17.94
N LYS A 514 -6.66 -16.76 -17.12
CA LYS A 514 -7.53 -17.87 -17.51
C LYS A 514 -8.92 -17.77 -16.93
N PHE A 515 -9.05 -17.09 -15.78
CA PHE A 515 -10.33 -16.89 -15.12
C PHE A 515 -10.46 -15.44 -14.65
N LEU A 516 -11.70 -14.96 -14.58
CA LEU A 516 -12.05 -13.74 -13.89
C LEU A 516 -12.85 -14.10 -12.64
N LYS A 517 -12.41 -13.60 -11.49
CA LYS A 517 -13.12 -13.67 -10.22
C LYS A 517 -13.70 -12.31 -9.88
N PHE A 518 -14.93 -12.29 -9.40
CA PHE A 518 -15.62 -11.07 -9.04
C PHE A 518 -15.72 -10.91 -7.51
N GLU A 519 -15.46 -9.71 -7.04
CA GLU A 519 -15.58 -9.29 -5.66
C GLU A 519 -16.52 -8.09 -5.56
N VAL A 520 -17.63 -8.25 -4.85
CA VAL A 520 -18.67 -7.22 -4.76
C VAL A 520 -18.74 -6.66 -3.34
N ARG A 521 -18.72 -5.34 -3.22
CA ARG A 521 -18.74 -4.62 -1.93
C ARG A 521 -19.79 -3.51 -1.91
N GLU A 522 -20.33 -3.26 -0.72
CA GLU A 522 -21.09 -2.05 -0.39
C GLU A 522 -20.44 -1.36 0.79
N ASN A 523 -20.10 -0.08 0.65
CA ASN A 523 -19.39 0.72 1.68
C ASN A 523 -18.22 -0.01 2.33
N THR A 524 -17.41 -0.70 1.55
CA THR A 524 -16.27 -1.53 1.96
C THR A 524 -16.58 -2.97 2.36
N ASP A 525 -17.79 -3.26 2.82
CA ASP A 525 -18.12 -4.61 3.27
C ASP A 525 -18.40 -5.53 2.08
N LEU A 526 -17.84 -6.73 2.12
CA LEU A 526 -18.17 -7.78 1.15
C LEU A 526 -19.63 -8.17 1.31
N VAL A 527 -20.35 -8.27 0.20
CA VAL A 527 -21.66 -8.92 0.21
C VAL A 527 -21.49 -10.43 0.40
N ALA A 528 -22.53 -11.13 0.80
CA ALA A 528 -22.45 -12.58 1.04
C ALA A 528 -22.16 -13.34 -0.27
N ASP A 529 -21.42 -14.44 -0.20
CA ASP A 529 -21.08 -15.27 -1.35
C ASP A 529 -22.32 -15.72 -2.13
N GLY A 530 -22.24 -15.62 -3.44
CA GLY A 530 -23.33 -15.96 -4.35
C GLY A 530 -24.44 -14.90 -4.48
N VAL A 531 -24.37 -13.81 -3.73
CA VAL A 531 -25.35 -12.71 -3.82
C VAL A 531 -25.03 -11.84 -5.03
N HIS A 532 -26.06 -11.56 -5.83
CA HIS A 532 -26.02 -10.63 -6.97
C HIS A 532 -26.59 -9.27 -6.63
N ASN A 533 -27.77 -9.24 -6.01
CA ASN A 533 -28.48 -8.00 -5.71
C ASN A 533 -27.88 -7.30 -4.50
N LEU A 534 -27.55 -6.03 -4.65
CA LEU A 534 -27.11 -5.15 -3.58
C LEU A 534 -28.32 -4.66 -2.75
N SER A 535 -28.05 -3.88 -1.71
CA SER A 535 -29.10 -3.34 -0.82
C SER A 535 -30.18 -2.53 -1.56
N THR A 536 -29.82 -1.94 -2.72
CA THR A 536 -30.75 -1.22 -3.61
C THR A 536 -31.61 -2.14 -4.47
N GLY A 537 -31.38 -3.46 -4.46
CA GLY A 537 -32.01 -4.41 -5.38
C GLY A 537 -31.38 -4.43 -6.78
N ILE A 538 -30.33 -3.63 -7.02
CA ILE A 538 -29.59 -3.53 -8.27
C ILE A 538 -28.25 -4.24 -8.09
N GLY A 539 -27.73 -4.93 -9.13
CA GLY A 539 -26.45 -5.62 -9.09
C GLY A 539 -25.56 -5.26 -10.29
N PHE A 540 -24.39 -5.84 -10.31
CA PHE A 540 -23.45 -5.72 -11.42
C PHE A 540 -23.69 -6.84 -12.45
N TYR A 541 -23.39 -6.54 -13.71
CA TYR A 541 -23.51 -7.48 -14.84
C TYR A 541 -22.24 -7.42 -15.68
N TYR A 542 -22.00 -8.48 -16.44
CA TYR A 542 -20.97 -8.52 -17.46
C TYR A 542 -21.51 -9.08 -18.78
N LYS A 543 -20.83 -8.72 -19.87
CA LYS A 543 -21.06 -9.28 -21.20
C LYS A 543 -19.69 -9.53 -21.83
N ALA A 544 -19.40 -10.77 -22.23
CA ALA A 544 -18.29 -11.08 -23.13
C ALA A 544 -18.61 -10.60 -24.55
N ALA A 545 -17.62 -10.38 -25.42
CA ALA A 545 -17.79 -9.79 -26.74
C ALA A 545 -18.92 -10.44 -27.58
N ASN A 546 -19.05 -11.76 -27.51
CA ASN A 546 -20.08 -12.52 -28.26
C ASN A 546 -21.11 -13.17 -27.32
N GLY A 547 -21.21 -12.75 -26.07
CA GLY A 547 -22.03 -13.35 -25.03
C GLY A 547 -23.35 -12.59 -24.78
N ALA A 548 -24.22 -13.21 -24.00
CA ALA A 548 -25.35 -12.54 -23.38
C ALA A 548 -24.90 -11.74 -22.14
N ILE A 549 -25.72 -10.77 -21.72
CA ILE A 549 -25.54 -10.09 -20.44
C ILE A 549 -25.86 -11.08 -19.32
N SER A 550 -24.90 -11.27 -18.42
CA SER A 550 -24.97 -12.19 -17.29
C SER A 550 -24.81 -11.45 -15.97
N GLU A 551 -25.49 -11.93 -14.95
CA GLU A 551 -25.36 -11.41 -13.58
C GLU A 551 -23.98 -11.72 -13.01
N ILE A 552 -23.46 -10.79 -12.20
CA ILE A 552 -22.26 -10.97 -11.40
C ILE A 552 -22.70 -11.22 -9.96
N ALA A 553 -22.30 -12.36 -9.40
CA ALA A 553 -22.48 -12.65 -7.99
C ALA A 553 -21.13 -12.53 -7.22
N GLN A 554 -21.22 -12.24 -5.91
CA GLN A 554 -20.05 -12.23 -5.05
C GLN A 554 -19.30 -13.57 -5.11
N ASN A 555 -17.97 -13.49 -5.21
CA ASN A 555 -17.05 -14.63 -5.27
C ASN A 555 -17.21 -15.55 -6.49
N GLN A 556 -17.99 -15.12 -7.49
CA GLN A 556 -18.16 -15.86 -8.75
C GLN A 556 -16.86 -15.90 -9.53
N VAL A 557 -16.54 -17.06 -10.10
CA VAL A 557 -15.40 -17.26 -11.00
C VAL A 557 -15.91 -17.71 -12.37
N ILE A 558 -15.47 -17.04 -13.42
CA ILE A 558 -15.81 -17.41 -14.81
C ILE A 558 -14.55 -17.68 -15.63
N PRO A 559 -14.57 -18.64 -16.58
CA PRO A 559 -13.47 -18.81 -17.52
C PRO A 559 -13.41 -17.63 -18.50
N VAL A 560 -12.19 -17.25 -18.88
CA VAL A 560 -11.97 -16.22 -19.90
C VAL A 560 -12.36 -16.76 -21.27
N SER A 561 -13.31 -16.09 -21.93
CA SER A 561 -13.82 -16.45 -23.27
C SER A 561 -13.43 -15.45 -24.37
N GLY A 562 -12.64 -14.43 -24.03
CA GLY A 562 -12.16 -13.38 -24.92
C GLY A 562 -11.33 -12.38 -24.16
N ASP A 563 -10.79 -11.39 -24.84
CA ASP A 563 -9.93 -10.36 -24.25
C ASP A 563 -10.66 -9.04 -23.97
N GLN A 564 -11.99 -9.01 -24.22
CA GLN A 564 -12.85 -7.85 -23.98
C GLN A 564 -14.15 -8.26 -23.33
N TYR A 565 -14.58 -7.45 -22.38
CA TYR A 565 -15.85 -7.55 -21.69
C TYR A 565 -16.45 -6.15 -21.53
N ASN A 566 -17.77 -6.10 -21.38
CA ASN A 566 -18.46 -4.92 -20.89
C ASN A 566 -18.99 -5.20 -19.49
N LEU A 567 -18.75 -4.29 -18.58
CA LEU A 567 -19.30 -4.28 -17.22
C LEU A 567 -20.47 -3.32 -17.15
N TYR A 568 -21.44 -3.59 -16.31
CA TYR A 568 -22.62 -2.74 -16.13
C TYR A 568 -22.98 -2.67 -14.64
N TYR A 569 -23.44 -1.52 -14.20
CA TYR A 569 -24.25 -1.39 -12.99
C TYR A 569 -25.72 -1.28 -13.40
N GLY A 570 -26.56 -2.23 -12.95
CA GLY A 570 -27.91 -2.40 -13.48
C GLY A 570 -27.93 -3.07 -14.87
N LYS A 571 -29.02 -3.76 -15.12
CA LYS A 571 -29.18 -4.49 -16.39
C LYS A 571 -29.37 -3.51 -17.55
N SER A 572 -28.54 -3.61 -18.57
CA SER A 572 -28.71 -2.82 -19.79
C SER A 572 -30.03 -3.19 -20.49
N LEU A 573 -30.82 -2.17 -20.81
CA LEU A 573 -32.06 -2.31 -21.60
C LEU A 573 -31.80 -2.14 -23.10
N VAL A 574 -30.62 -1.68 -23.47
CA VAL A 574 -30.22 -1.43 -24.85
C VAL A 574 -29.19 -2.47 -25.25
N LEU A 575 -29.35 -3.09 -26.42
CA LEU A 575 -28.29 -3.81 -27.10
C LEU A 575 -27.20 -2.78 -27.45
N GLY A 576 -26.26 -2.59 -26.54
CA GLY A 576 -25.13 -1.69 -26.78
C GLY A 576 -24.36 -2.15 -28.01
N THR A 577 -23.85 -1.20 -28.78
CA THR A 577 -22.85 -1.49 -29.81
C THR A 577 -21.63 -2.08 -29.11
N ASP A 578 -21.26 -3.31 -29.44
CA ASP A 578 -20.06 -3.93 -28.93
C ASP A 578 -18.84 -3.07 -29.28
N VAL A 579 -17.92 -2.92 -28.36
CA VAL A 579 -16.61 -2.32 -28.66
C VAL A 579 -15.95 -3.17 -29.73
N THR A 580 -15.79 -2.62 -30.92
CA THR A 580 -15.30 -3.37 -32.09
C THR A 580 -13.79 -3.56 -32.09
N SER A 581 -13.06 -2.82 -31.27
CA SER A 581 -11.61 -2.95 -31.16
C SER A 581 -11.13 -2.57 -29.76
N LYS A 582 -10.21 -3.38 -29.26
CA LYS A 582 -9.47 -3.14 -28.02
C LYS A 582 -8.47 -2.00 -28.25
N PRO A 583 -8.45 -0.97 -27.41
CA PRO A 583 -7.46 0.08 -27.53
C PRO A 583 -6.05 -0.49 -27.37
N SER A 584 -5.13 -0.06 -28.24
CA SER A 584 -3.73 -0.39 -28.08
C SER A 584 -3.16 0.33 -26.85
N ARG A 585 -2.34 -0.35 -26.08
CA ARG A 585 -1.58 0.23 -24.96
C ARG A 585 -0.28 0.87 -25.41
N THR A 586 0.02 0.84 -26.71
CA THR A 586 1.17 1.54 -27.26
C THR A 586 0.99 3.05 -27.08
N MET A 587 1.97 3.69 -26.48
CA MET A 587 1.96 5.13 -26.22
C MET A 587 3.31 5.76 -26.49
N VAL A 588 3.30 7.05 -26.82
CA VAL A 588 4.52 7.85 -26.92
C VAL A 588 4.64 8.69 -25.67
N VAL A 589 5.68 8.44 -24.88
CA VAL A 589 5.93 9.12 -23.60
C VAL A 589 7.27 9.81 -23.60
N TYR A 590 7.35 10.94 -22.89
CA TYR A 590 8.64 11.59 -22.66
C TYR A 590 9.36 10.89 -21.52
N ASN A 591 10.57 10.41 -21.82
CA ASN A 591 11.47 9.86 -20.82
C ASN A 591 12.50 10.93 -20.42
N GLY A 592 12.24 11.63 -19.34
CA GLY A 592 13.08 12.73 -18.87
C GLY A 592 14.49 12.31 -18.44
N SER A 593 14.70 11.02 -18.20
CA SER A 593 16.00 10.50 -17.78
C SER A 593 17.02 10.43 -18.92
N ILE A 594 16.55 10.15 -20.12
CA ILE A 594 17.36 10.15 -21.34
C ILE A 594 17.08 11.38 -22.18
N ASP A 595 16.21 12.27 -21.67
CA ASP A 595 15.78 13.49 -22.36
C ASP A 595 15.30 13.21 -23.79
N LYS A 596 14.45 12.18 -23.96
CA LYS A 596 13.91 11.75 -25.25
C LYS A 596 12.47 11.29 -25.11
N PHE A 597 11.73 11.35 -26.20
CA PHE A 597 10.49 10.60 -26.32
C PHE A 597 10.79 9.14 -26.64
N VAL A 598 9.99 8.25 -26.09
CA VAL A 598 10.05 6.80 -26.37
C VAL A 598 8.68 6.30 -26.77
N VAL A 599 8.65 5.32 -27.66
CA VAL A 599 7.45 4.54 -27.93
C VAL A 599 7.47 3.35 -26.99
N ARG A 600 6.51 3.29 -26.07
CA ARG A 600 6.25 2.14 -25.20
C ARG A 600 5.18 1.29 -25.83
N PHE A 601 5.48 0.02 -26.03
CA PHE A 601 4.62 -0.85 -26.81
C PHE A 601 3.59 -1.61 -25.98
N ASP A 602 2.48 -1.91 -26.62
CA ASP A 602 1.53 -2.89 -26.13
C ASP A 602 2.22 -4.25 -25.97
N PRO A 603 2.05 -4.95 -24.84
CA PRO A 603 2.67 -6.26 -24.60
C PRO A 603 2.30 -7.35 -25.62
N LEU A 604 1.21 -7.16 -26.36
CA LEU A 604 0.75 -8.09 -27.40
C LEU A 604 1.39 -7.84 -28.77
N TRP A 605 2.06 -6.71 -28.95
CA TRP A 605 2.81 -6.45 -30.16
C TRP A 605 4.16 -7.16 -30.11
N LYS A 606 4.58 -7.72 -31.22
CA LYS A 606 5.89 -8.37 -31.37
C LYS A 606 6.87 -7.49 -32.16
N LYS A 607 6.32 -6.81 -33.19
CA LYS A 607 7.06 -5.88 -34.03
C LYS A 607 6.22 -4.64 -34.29
N SER A 608 6.87 -3.53 -34.60
CA SER A 608 6.23 -2.27 -34.96
C SER A 608 7.01 -1.53 -36.03
N ASP A 609 6.29 -0.88 -36.95
CA ASP A 609 6.82 0.13 -37.85
C ASP A 609 6.61 1.51 -37.23
N ILE A 610 7.67 2.28 -37.04
CA ILE A 610 7.64 3.61 -36.44
C ILE A 610 7.99 4.65 -37.48
N LYS A 611 7.16 5.70 -37.58
CA LYS A 611 7.43 6.86 -38.43
C LYS A 611 7.20 8.15 -37.63
N VAL A 612 8.05 9.13 -37.87
CA VAL A 612 7.92 10.47 -37.29
C VAL A 612 7.88 11.49 -38.43
N TYR A 613 6.89 12.36 -38.38
CA TYR A 613 6.68 13.42 -39.35
C TYR A 613 6.75 14.78 -38.66
N ASP A 614 7.24 15.78 -39.36
CA ASP A 614 7.06 17.17 -38.94
C ASP A 614 5.62 17.64 -39.24
N MET A 615 5.29 18.87 -38.81
CA MET A 615 3.95 19.42 -39.03
C MET A 615 3.62 19.72 -40.49
N SER A 616 4.62 19.69 -41.39
CA SER A 616 4.39 19.80 -42.85
C SER A 616 4.15 18.43 -43.52
N GLY A 617 4.21 17.35 -42.75
CA GLY A 617 4.07 15.98 -43.25
C GLY A 617 5.38 15.38 -43.80
N LYS A 618 6.51 16.06 -43.66
CA LYS A 618 7.82 15.55 -44.07
C LYS A 618 8.26 14.43 -43.12
N LEU A 619 8.65 13.29 -43.65
CA LEU A 619 9.15 12.16 -42.89
C LEU A 619 10.54 12.47 -42.31
N MET A 620 10.64 12.48 -40.97
CA MET A 620 11.86 12.78 -40.23
C MET A 620 12.59 11.52 -39.77
N LEU A 621 11.84 10.47 -39.44
CA LEU A 621 12.39 9.17 -39.00
C LEU A 621 11.46 8.05 -39.48
N SER A 622 12.08 6.96 -39.95
CA SER A 622 11.34 5.73 -40.28
C SER A 622 12.16 4.52 -39.87
N GLN A 623 11.56 3.67 -39.03
CA GLN A 623 12.13 2.39 -38.62
C GLN A 623 11.08 1.32 -38.82
N LYS A 624 11.45 0.23 -39.47
CA LYS A 624 10.56 -0.91 -39.75
C LYS A 624 10.94 -2.09 -38.86
N GLU A 625 9.96 -2.91 -38.57
CA GLU A 625 10.13 -4.18 -37.84
C GLU A 625 10.87 -4.03 -36.49
N VAL A 626 10.68 -2.90 -35.81
CA VAL A 626 11.27 -2.66 -34.48
C VAL A 626 10.73 -3.72 -33.50
N SER A 627 11.62 -4.38 -32.76
CA SER A 627 11.21 -5.27 -31.67
C SER A 627 10.49 -4.48 -30.59
N THR A 628 9.34 -4.98 -30.13
CA THR A 628 8.51 -4.34 -29.11
C THR A 628 8.81 -4.82 -27.69
N SER A 629 9.86 -5.63 -27.52
CA SER A 629 10.28 -6.13 -26.20
C SER A 629 10.90 -5.06 -25.30
N GLN A 630 11.25 -3.90 -25.86
CA GLN A 630 11.80 -2.74 -25.17
C GLN A 630 11.22 -1.46 -25.76
N ASP A 631 11.23 -0.36 -24.97
CA ASP A 631 10.85 0.96 -25.44
C ASP A 631 11.76 1.39 -26.59
N PHE A 632 11.17 1.98 -27.64
CA PHE A 632 11.93 2.52 -28.78
C PHE A 632 12.23 4.01 -28.57
N GLU A 633 13.49 4.39 -28.56
CA GLU A 633 13.92 5.79 -28.42
C GLU A 633 13.74 6.60 -29.71
N ILE A 634 13.03 7.72 -29.64
CA ILE A 634 12.87 8.64 -30.75
C ILE A 634 14.03 9.65 -30.73
N ASN A 635 14.98 9.46 -31.62
CA ASN A 635 16.14 10.34 -31.74
C ASN A 635 15.84 11.53 -32.68
N LEU A 636 15.40 12.64 -32.09
CA LEU A 636 15.19 13.93 -32.76
C LEU A 636 16.05 15.00 -32.11
N ALA A 637 16.54 15.96 -32.92
CA ALA A 637 17.21 17.14 -32.40
C ALA A 637 16.23 18.03 -31.62
N LYS A 638 16.70 18.70 -30.57
CA LYS A 638 15.92 19.71 -29.85
C LYS A 638 15.73 20.94 -30.73
N ALA A 639 14.53 21.19 -31.16
CA ALA A 639 14.22 22.29 -32.09
C ALA A 639 12.98 23.11 -31.69
N ASN A 640 12.40 22.84 -30.51
CA ASN A 640 11.11 23.43 -30.13
C ASN A 640 10.02 23.27 -31.20
N ALA A 641 10.05 22.15 -31.91
CA ALA A 641 9.16 21.86 -33.02
C ALA A 641 8.21 20.72 -32.66
N ALA A 642 7.01 20.77 -33.23
CA ALA A 642 6.03 19.70 -33.08
C ALA A 642 6.22 18.62 -34.15
N TYR A 643 6.04 17.37 -33.75
CA TYR A 643 6.14 16.19 -34.61
C TYR A 643 4.96 15.27 -34.38
N ILE A 644 4.60 14.49 -35.39
CA ILE A 644 3.61 13.40 -35.29
C ILE A 644 4.38 12.08 -35.33
N VAL A 645 4.25 11.30 -34.27
CA VAL A 645 4.81 9.96 -34.18
C VAL A 645 3.69 8.97 -34.49
N THR A 646 3.94 8.02 -35.40
CA THR A 646 3.03 6.91 -35.66
C THR A 646 3.75 5.60 -35.40
N ALA A 647 3.08 4.66 -34.74
CA ALA A 647 3.53 3.28 -34.61
C ALA A 647 2.43 2.34 -35.13
N VAL A 648 2.82 1.35 -35.92
CA VAL A 648 1.93 0.37 -36.53
C VAL A 648 2.42 -1.02 -36.18
N SER A 649 1.58 -1.85 -35.57
CA SER A 649 1.91 -3.24 -35.23
C SER A 649 1.97 -4.15 -36.45
N GLU A 650 2.50 -5.35 -36.30
CA GLU A 650 2.48 -6.40 -37.31
C GLU A 650 1.04 -6.84 -37.69
N LYS A 651 0.06 -6.50 -36.87
CA LYS A 651 -1.38 -6.76 -37.11
C LYS A 651 -2.11 -5.57 -37.72
N GLY A 652 -1.41 -4.45 -37.95
CA GLY A 652 -2.00 -3.26 -38.53
C GLY A 652 -2.65 -2.31 -37.50
N GLU A 653 -2.58 -2.59 -36.21
CA GLU A 653 -3.00 -1.65 -35.18
C GLU A 653 -2.11 -0.41 -35.24
N LYS A 654 -2.72 0.77 -35.23
CA LYS A 654 -2.00 2.03 -35.40
C LYS A 654 -2.30 2.99 -34.27
N ILE A 655 -1.25 3.58 -33.72
CA ILE A 655 -1.37 4.75 -32.85
C ILE A 655 -0.70 5.97 -33.51
N SER A 656 -1.16 7.16 -33.14
CA SER A 656 -0.54 8.42 -33.53
C SER A 656 -0.50 9.35 -32.32
N SER A 657 0.62 10.00 -32.11
CA SER A 657 0.81 10.92 -31.00
C SER A 657 1.57 12.17 -31.46
N LYS A 658 1.13 13.35 -30.98
CA LYS A 658 1.83 14.60 -31.18
C LYS A 658 2.84 14.81 -30.06
N ILE A 659 4.06 15.11 -30.40
CA ILE A 659 5.12 15.46 -29.45
C ILE A 659 5.69 16.85 -29.78
N ILE A 660 6.29 17.51 -28.80
CA ILE A 660 7.07 18.74 -28.96
C ILE A 660 8.49 18.45 -28.48
N ARG A 661 9.48 18.63 -29.37
CA ARG A 661 10.87 18.31 -29.06
C ARG A 661 11.79 19.51 -29.26
#